data_29e2a67147a5e366d510060d51d70726
#
_entry.id   29e2a67147a5e366d510060d51d70726
#
_cell.length_a   1.000
_cell.length_b   1.000
_cell.length_c   1.000
_cell.angle_alpha   90.00
_cell.angle_beta   90.00
_cell.angle_gamma   90.00
#
_symmetry.space_group_name_H-M   'P 1'
#
loop_
_entity.id
_entity.type
_entity.pdbx_description
1 polymer ?
#
loop_
_entity_poly.entity_id
_entity_poly.type
_entity_poly.pdbx_seq_one_letter_code
_entity_poly.pdbx_strand_id
1 'polypeptide(L)'
;MGALKRMAPAISRRKLVYLSVVGALAATATLVVPTAADARITKVTITTKESPTFGGYSWPGVGQYEKILGTAYGELDPNDPHNAVIVDIKLAPRNAAGKVEYSHNFYLLKPIDLAKGNHKVVYDAVNRGSKTFSVLNRGLNGDDPGSVTDAQTLANTFLFPKGYSYAASGWDASAGTDPANFNLIINLPVAKNLDGTTITGPAYEYIVTSGASAGLTYAAATLNKSQAKLTHRVHLDDVPQVVPDAGWDYNADGTSIHLVGSNFVNNDIYEFSYVAKNPTVNGIGFAAVRDFMEWIRYEAEDDFKLANPMAGDVNRIYTITRSQPARMLNDFRTLGFNASEGNRKVFDAIFNWVGAADGINMNYRFSNPGTTQRNRQDQLYPEAFFPFANESTTDHISGMTAGRYDKCTATITCPLGMEVYSSNEYWVKAASLFHTDTQGTADLPGHPLARLYLISSHQHSNPGNVNSKGSCQQFGNPLASEPVQRALWEAMDKWSTQGIEPPPSMVPRLADGTLVPPLPQSAAGFPNIPGVTYTGLKSTRYRFNYGPNFYATGIMTTYPPVVSSPMFDNLANGPIYPSLVPKTDVDGNEIAGIRLPDVRVPIRTYSGWSLRSGVWANDGCEGSGQSVAFPATKANRVASGDPRLSVEERYPTFLDYYFKVAKAINDMVAERFMLPEDAGAAMNRMLNAGFATGAIKMEPEDVDE
;
A
#
# COMPACT_ATOMS: atom_id res chain seq x y z
N MET A 1 8.03 52.47 -57.51
CA MET A 1 7.72 51.50 -58.56
C MET A 1 7.50 50.16 -57.90
N GLY A 2 6.44 49.51 -57.87
CA GLY A 2 5.18 49.40 -58.48
C GLY A 2 4.28 48.60 -57.59
N ALA A 3 3.08 49.05 -57.48
CA ALA A 3 1.95 48.42 -56.80
C ALA A 3 1.46 47.17 -57.53
N LEU A 4 0.73 46.28 -56.78
CA LEU A 4 -0.35 45.45 -57.31
C LEU A 4 -1.00 44.69 -56.16
N LYS A 5 -2.12 45.14 -55.81
CA LYS A 5 -3.53 44.76 -56.10
C LYS A 5 -3.98 43.38 -55.55
N ARG A 6 -4.89 43.48 -54.57
CA ARG A 6 -5.80 42.46 -54.08
C ARG A 6 -6.75 41.96 -55.19
N MET A 7 -7.11 40.69 -55.15
CA MET A 7 -8.36 40.18 -55.71
C MET A 7 -8.90 39.05 -54.82
N ALA A 8 -10.09 39.22 -54.30
CA ALA A 8 -10.94 38.19 -53.76
C ALA A 8 -11.86 37.61 -54.84
N PRO A 9 -12.28 36.37 -54.80
CA PRO A 9 -13.44 35.93 -55.55
C PRO A 9 -14.66 35.62 -54.68
N ALA A 10 -15.78 35.88 -55.30
CA ALA A 10 -17.11 35.97 -54.80
C ALA A 10 -17.77 34.62 -54.46
N ILE A 11 -18.70 34.73 -53.56
CA ILE A 11 -19.65 33.72 -53.14
C ILE A 11 -20.71 33.48 -54.22
N SER A 12 -20.92 32.23 -54.61
CA SER A 12 -22.06 31.80 -55.42
C SER A 12 -23.01 30.96 -54.57
N ARG A 13 -24.18 31.51 -54.30
CA ARG A 13 -25.35 30.81 -53.74
C ARG A 13 -26.00 29.96 -54.82
N ARG A 14 -26.14 28.67 -54.65
CA ARG A 14 -27.13 27.86 -55.33
C ARG A 14 -28.08 27.24 -54.30
N LYS A 15 -29.33 27.67 -54.34
CA LYS A 15 -30.48 27.03 -53.72
C LYS A 15 -30.82 25.75 -54.48
N LEU A 16 -30.94 24.64 -53.77
CA LEU A 16 -31.68 23.48 -54.28
C LEU A 16 -32.83 23.19 -53.32
N VAL A 17 -34.04 23.27 -53.87
CA VAL A 17 -35.31 22.87 -53.27
C VAL A 17 -35.41 21.35 -53.48
N TYR A 18 -35.68 20.58 -52.45
CA TYR A 18 -36.18 19.23 -52.57
C TYR A 18 -37.52 19.09 -51.85
N LEU A 19 -38.46 18.60 -52.61
CA LEU A 19 -39.83 18.28 -52.22
C LEU A 19 -39.84 17.15 -51.16
N SER A 20 -40.66 17.34 -50.19
CA SER A 20 -41.09 16.38 -49.19
C SER A 20 -41.99 15.30 -49.82
N VAL A 21 -41.62 14.03 -49.62
CA VAL A 21 -42.55 12.88 -49.69
C VAL A 21 -42.65 12.31 -48.29
N VAL A 22 -43.81 12.44 -47.71
CA VAL A 22 -44.20 11.87 -46.43
C VAL A 22 -44.49 10.38 -46.66
N GLY A 23 -43.64 9.51 -46.13
CA GLY A 23 -43.88 8.11 -45.96
C GLY A 23 -43.81 7.74 -44.49
N ALA A 24 -44.92 7.63 -43.80
CA ALA A 24 -45.03 7.18 -42.43
C ALA A 24 -44.66 5.67 -42.35
N LEU A 25 -43.44 5.36 -41.96
CA LEU A 25 -43.06 4.06 -41.40
C LEU A 25 -42.90 4.28 -39.88
N ALA A 26 -43.90 3.83 -39.13
CA ALA A 26 -43.81 3.68 -37.69
C ALA A 26 -42.77 2.58 -37.37
N ALA A 27 -41.52 2.92 -37.26
CA ALA A 27 -40.53 2.09 -36.62
C ALA A 27 -40.70 2.26 -35.10
N THR A 28 -41.30 1.30 -34.45
CA THR A 28 -41.17 1.13 -32.99
C THR A 28 -39.72 0.88 -32.68
N ALA A 29 -38.97 1.96 -32.45
CA ALA A 29 -37.69 1.89 -31.74
C ALA A 29 -38.05 1.50 -30.30
N THR A 30 -37.95 0.23 -29.98
CA THR A 30 -37.77 -0.17 -28.60
C THR A 30 -36.50 0.54 -28.15
N LEU A 31 -36.66 1.62 -27.41
CA LEU A 31 -35.64 2.15 -26.53
C LEU A 31 -35.29 0.99 -25.59
N VAL A 32 -34.23 0.26 -25.93
CA VAL A 32 -33.48 -0.48 -24.94
C VAL A 32 -32.89 0.60 -24.05
N VAL A 33 -33.64 0.97 -23.00
CA VAL A 33 -33.08 1.65 -21.84
C VAL A 33 -32.00 0.69 -21.39
N PRO A 34 -30.70 1.06 -21.45
CA PRO A 34 -29.70 0.24 -20.78
C PRO A 34 -30.19 0.14 -19.34
N THR A 35 -30.56 -1.06 -18.91
CA THR A 35 -30.70 -1.33 -17.49
C THR A 35 -29.39 -0.84 -16.89
N ALA A 36 -29.47 0.14 -16.00
CA ALA A 36 -28.32 0.58 -15.22
C ALA A 36 -27.68 -0.73 -14.72
N ALA A 37 -26.39 -0.92 -15.02
CA ALA A 37 -25.66 -2.05 -14.46
C ALA A 37 -25.71 -1.80 -12.95
N ASP A 38 -26.47 -2.63 -12.25
CA ASP A 38 -26.69 -2.47 -10.84
C ASP A 38 -25.35 -2.72 -10.14
N ALA A 39 -24.91 -1.80 -9.30
CA ALA A 39 -23.90 -2.09 -8.29
C ALA A 39 -24.35 -3.35 -7.57
N ARG A 40 -23.53 -4.36 -7.55
CA ARG A 40 -24.04 -5.70 -7.21
C ARG A 40 -24.00 -6.00 -5.71
N ILE A 41 -24.15 -4.99 -4.86
CA ILE A 41 -24.61 -5.21 -3.49
C ILE A 41 -26.12 -5.39 -3.51
N THR A 42 -26.55 -6.64 -3.27
CA THR A 42 -27.96 -7.03 -3.34
C THR A 42 -28.66 -6.89 -2.01
N LYS A 43 -27.92 -6.98 -0.89
CA LYS A 43 -28.47 -6.92 0.46
C LYS A 43 -27.48 -6.33 1.43
N VAL A 44 -27.97 -5.51 2.34
CA VAL A 44 -27.20 -5.03 3.50
C VAL A 44 -27.95 -5.40 4.78
N THR A 45 -27.21 -5.89 5.78
CA THR A 45 -27.74 -6.13 7.12
C THR A 45 -26.99 -5.26 8.11
N ILE A 46 -27.66 -4.32 8.74
CA ILE A 46 -27.08 -3.51 9.81
C ILE A 46 -27.17 -4.31 11.11
N THR A 47 -26.01 -4.58 11.73
CA THR A 47 -25.91 -5.30 13.01
C THR A 47 -25.83 -4.35 14.19
N THR A 48 -25.28 -3.15 14.00
CA THR A 48 -25.11 -2.15 15.04
C THR A 48 -25.31 -0.75 14.44
N LYS A 49 -26.11 0.06 15.12
CA LYS A 49 -26.20 1.51 14.87
C LYS A 49 -26.07 2.23 16.21
N GLU A 50 -25.00 2.99 16.36
CA GLU A 50 -24.75 3.86 17.50
C GLU A 50 -24.85 5.32 17.05
N SER A 51 -25.88 6.01 17.56
CA SER A 51 -26.21 7.37 17.16
C SER A 51 -26.69 8.20 18.37
N PRO A 52 -25.87 9.13 18.90
CA PRO A 52 -24.53 9.47 18.46
C PRO A 52 -23.45 8.48 18.95
N THR A 53 -22.35 8.38 18.21
CA THR A 53 -21.11 7.71 18.61
C THR A 53 -20.12 8.71 19.21
N PHE A 54 -18.86 8.33 19.49
CA PHE A 54 -17.85 9.16 20.14
C PHE A 54 -18.28 9.75 21.48
N GLY A 55 -19.09 9.00 22.26
CA GLY A 55 -19.67 9.52 23.51
C GLY A 55 -20.56 10.76 23.34
N GLY A 56 -21.06 10.99 22.13
CA GLY A 56 -21.89 12.15 21.80
C GLY A 56 -21.11 13.44 21.51
N TYR A 57 -19.79 13.36 21.30
CA TYR A 57 -18.97 14.52 20.93
C TYR A 57 -19.49 15.19 19.66
N SER A 58 -19.48 16.55 19.65
CA SER A 58 -19.97 17.34 18.52
C SER A 58 -18.85 18.27 18.01
N TRP A 59 -18.43 18.06 16.75
CA TRP A 59 -17.46 18.92 16.11
C TRP A 59 -18.09 20.25 15.66
N PRO A 60 -17.44 21.39 15.90
CA PRO A 60 -17.93 22.68 15.44
C PRO A 60 -18.19 22.70 13.93
N GLY A 61 -19.36 23.15 13.52
CA GLY A 61 -19.77 23.23 12.11
C GLY A 61 -20.22 21.91 11.47
N VAL A 62 -19.86 20.75 12.03
CA VAL A 62 -20.21 19.41 11.50
C VAL A 62 -21.28 18.73 12.36
N GLY A 63 -21.17 18.82 13.69
CA GLY A 63 -22.08 18.17 14.61
C GLY A 63 -21.59 16.77 15.07
N GLN A 64 -22.54 15.94 15.44
CA GLN A 64 -22.32 14.58 15.94
C GLN A 64 -22.23 13.58 14.79
N TYR A 65 -21.57 12.46 15.07
CA TYR A 65 -21.44 11.33 14.15
C TYR A 65 -22.27 10.13 14.63
N GLU A 66 -22.61 9.26 13.69
CA GLU A 66 -23.12 7.92 13.98
C GLU A 66 -22.20 6.85 13.40
N LYS A 67 -22.16 5.69 14.08
CA LYS A 67 -21.43 4.49 13.69
C LYS A 67 -22.44 3.42 13.25
N ILE A 68 -22.16 2.83 12.08
CA ILE A 68 -22.99 1.78 11.50
C ILE A 68 -22.08 0.60 11.15
N LEU A 69 -22.40 -0.57 11.70
CA LEU A 69 -21.74 -1.84 11.41
C LEU A 69 -22.70 -2.78 10.73
N GLY A 70 -22.21 -3.63 9.85
CA GLY A 70 -23.07 -4.58 9.18
C GLY A 70 -22.34 -5.54 8.27
N THR A 71 -23.14 -6.27 7.50
CA THR A 71 -22.69 -7.18 6.45
C THR A 71 -23.35 -6.77 5.14
N ALA A 72 -22.54 -6.61 4.09
CA ALA A 72 -22.99 -6.44 2.73
C ALA A 72 -22.88 -7.78 1.99
N TYR A 73 -23.90 -8.10 1.20
CA TYR A 73 -23.97 -9.29 0.36
C TYR A 73 -23.97 -8.82 -1.09
N GLY A 74 -23.10 -9.38 -1.89
CA GLY A 74 -22.96 -9.05 -3.30
C GLY A 74 -23.00 -10.27 -4.19
N GLU A 75 -23.27 -10.03 -5.47
CA GLU A 75 -23.20 -11.04 -6.51
C GLU A 75 -22.52 -10.48 -7.77
N LEU A 76 -21.79 -11.35 -8.47
CA LEU A 76 -21.03 -11.02 -9.68
C LEU A 76 -21.51 -11.84 -10.87
N ASP A 77 -21.59 -11.19 -12.04
CA ASP A 77 -21.70 -11.94 -13.29
C ASP A 77 -20.31 -12.47 -13.70
N PRO A 78 -20.09 -13.79 -13.69
CA PRO A 78 -18.80 -14.34 -14.10
C PRO A 78 -18.51 -14.19 -15.61
N ASN A 79 -19.45 -13.69 -16.40
CA ASN A 79 -19.29 -13.42 -17.82
C ASN A 79 -19.12 -11.93 -18.13
N ASP A 80 -19.32 -11.05 -17.16
CA ASP A 80 -19.07 -9.62 -17.33
C ASP A 80 -17.57 -9.35 -17.58
N PRO A 81 -17.21 -8.51 -18.55
CA PRO A 81 -15.82 -8.20 -18.87
C PRO A 81 -15.01 -7.64 -17.68
N HIS A 82 -15.66 -6.89 -16.78
CA HIS A 82 -15.00 -6.32 -15.58
C HIS A 82 -14.64 -7.40 -14.55
N ASN A 83 -15.36 -8.52 -14.54
CA ASN A 83 -15.11 -9.64 -13.64
C ASN A 83 -14.24 -10.75 -14.28
N ALA A 84 -14.09 -10.74 -15.61
CA ALA A 84 -13.37 -11.77 -16.35
C ALA A 84 -11.89 -11.90 -15.97
N VAL A 85 -11.32 -10.85 -15.33
CA VAL A 85 -9.93 -10.84 -14.84
C VAL A 85 -9.77 -11.65 -13.54
N ILE A 86 -10.86 -11.96 -12.84
CA ILE A 86 -10.84 -12.71 -11.57
C ILE A 86 -10.55 -14.17 -11.87
N VAL A 87 -9.43 -14.67 -11.37
CA VAL A 87 -9.02 -16.06 -11.56
C VAL A 87 -10.05 -17.00 -10.94
N ASP A 88 -10.40 -18.04 -11.65
CA ASP A 88 -11.39 -19.07 -11.26
C ASP A 88 -12.83 -18.56 -11.04
N ILE A 89 -13.19 -17.33 -11.41
CA ILE A 89 -14.56 -16.82 -11.24
C ILE A 89 -15.60 -17.71 -11.94
N LYS A 90 -15.25 -18.30 -13.09
CA LYS A 90 -16.13 -19.20 -13.85
C LYS A 90 -16.29 -20.59 -13.19
N LEU A 91 -15.42 -20.94 -12.28
CA LEU A 91 -15.41 -22.17 -11.50
C LEU A 91 -16.04 -22.02 -10.12
N ALA A 92 -16.41 -20.79 -9.73
CA ALA A 92 -17.14 -20.53 -8.50
C ALA A 92 -18.59 -21.07 -8.57
N PRO A 93 -19.15 -21.55 -7.45
CA PRO A 93 -20.56 -21.87 -7.33
C PRO A 93 -21.45 -20.72 -7.74
N ARG A 94 -22.61 -21.01 -8.33
CA ARG A 94 -23.56 -20.01 -8.82
C ARG A 94 -24.91 -20.15 -8.15
N ASN A 95 -25.56 -19.04 -7.89
CA ASN A 95 -26.94 -19.01 -7.45
C ASN A 95 -27.92 -19.32 -8.59
N ALA A 96 -29.23 -19.33 -8.33
CA ALA A 96 -30.27 -19.62 -9.31
C ALA A 96 -30.31 -18.64 -10.50
N ALA A 97 -29.77 -17.43 -10.34
CA ALA A 97 -29.61 -16.43 -11.40
C ALA A 97 -28.31 -16.58 -12.19
N GLY A 98 -27.47 -17.59 -11.87
CA GLY A 98 -26.19 -17.83 -12.52
C GLY A 98 -25.06 -16.93 -12.05
N LYS A 99 -25.26 -16.16 -10.96
CA LYS A 99 -24.29 -15.24 -10.39
C LYS A 99 -23.46 -15.88 -9.29
N VAL A 100 -22.26 -15.36 -9.04
CA VAL A 100 -21.36 -15.78 -7.98
C VAL A 100 -21.56 -14.88 -6.77
N GLU A 101 -21.87 -15.48 -5.62
CA GLU A 101 -22.18 -14.75 -4.38
C GLU A 101 -20.96 -14.60 -3.48
N TYR A 102 -20.92 -13.47 -2.75
CA TYR A 102 -19.95 -13.20 -1.69
C TYR A 102 -20.59 -12.33 -0.59
N SER A 103 -19.94 -12.22 0.56
CA SER A 103 -20.35 -11.28 1.60
C SER A 103 -19.15 -10.76 2.37
N HIS A 104 -19.24 -9.55 2.87
CA HIS A 104 -18.20 -8.94 3.71
C HIS A 104 -18.82 -8.08 4.79
N ASN A 105 -18.13 -7.93 5.92
CA ASN A 105 -18.53 -6.94 6.90
C ASN A 105 -17.95 -5.57 6.57
N PHE A 106 -18.63 -4.55 7.11
CA PHE A 106 -18.25 -3.16 6.93
C PHE A 106 -18.38 -2.35 8.22
N TYR A 107 -17.67 -1.22 8.23
CA TYR A 107 -17.66 -0.21 9.29
C TYR A 107 -17.85 1.17 8.63
N LEU A 108 -18.84 1.94 9.08
CA LEU A 108 -19.15 3.27 8.55
C LEU A 108 -19.28 4.27 9.70
N LEU A 109 -18.58 5.40 9.60
CA LEU A 109 -18.77 6.59 10.43
C LEU A 109 -19.22 7.74 9.52
N LYS A 110 -20.27 8.43 9.90
CA LYS A 110 -20.77 9.57 9.12
C LYS A 110 -21.38 10.65 10.02
N PRO A 111 -21.41 11.91 9.60
CA PRO A 111 -22.22 12.92 10.28
C PRO A 111 -23.69 12.46 10.37
N ILE A 112 -24.33 12.69 11.51
CA ILE A 112 -25.77 12.41 11.65
C ILE A 112 -26.54 13.27 10.66
N ASP A 113 -26.20 14.55 10.59
CA ASP A 113 -26.72 15.49 9.61
C ASP A 113 -25.75 15.57 8.43
N LEU A 114 -26.02 14.82 7.36
CA LEU A 114 -25.17 14.76 6.16
C LEU A 114 -24.97 16.13 5.50
N ALA A 115 -25.94 17.04 5.60
CA ALA A 115 -25.82 18.38 5.03
C ALA A 115 -24.72 19.25 5.69
N LYS A 116 -24.25 18.85 6.88
CA LYS A 116 -23.11 19.47 7.57
C LYS A 116 -21.78 18.77 7.30
N GLY A 117 -21.82 17.62 6.64
CA GLY A 117 -20.63 16.93 6.14
C GLY A 117 -20.02 17.64 4.93
N ASN A 118 -18.85 17.18 4.51
CA ASN A 118 -18.20 17.70 3.30
C ASN A 118 -18.53 16.89 2.03
N HIS A 119 -19.48 15.95 2.13
CA HIS A 119 -19.94 15.08 1.05
C HIS A 119 -18.82 14.20 0.44
N LYS A 120 -17.82 13.85 1.24
CA LYS A 120 -16.70 13.03 0.84
C LYS A 120 -16.57 11.82 1.76
N VAL A 121 -16.25 10.67 1.17
CA VAL A 121 -15.98 9.43 1.89
C VAL A 121 -14.50 9.12 1.83
N VAL A 122 -13.92 8.80 2.97
CA VAL A 122 -12.59 8.19 3.08
C VAL A 122 -12.79 6.69 3.20
N TYR A 123 -12.37 5.95 2.20
CA TYR A 123 -12.37 4.48 2.24
C TYR A 123 -11.02 3.97 2.77
N ASP A 124 -11.05 3.26 3.88
CA ASP A 124 -9.91 2.55 4.44
C ASP A 124 -9.90 1.10 3.92
N ALA A 125 -9.00 0.82 3.00
CA ALA A 125 -8.74 -0.55 2.60
C ALA A 125 -7.92 -1.21 3.72
N VAL A 126 -8.60 -1.94 4.58
CA VAL A 126 -8.08 -2.48 5.84
C VAL A 126 -6.85 -3.38 5.67
N ASN A 127 -5.91 -3.32 6.61
CA ASN A 127 -4.72 -4.15 6.61
C ASN A 127 -4.97 -5.43 7.44
N ARG A 128 -5.12 -6.57 6.78
CA ARG A 128 -5.47 -7.85 7.44
C ARG A 128 -6.67 -7.70 8.39
N GLY A 129 -7.71 -7.01 7.92
CA GLY A 129 -8.92 -6.75 8.69
C GLY A 129 -8.87 -5.54 9.61
N SER A 130 -7.68 -5.04 9.96
CA SER A 130 -7.49 -3.91 10.86
C SER A 130 -7.51 -2.57 10.14
N LYS A 131 -8.13 -1.58 10.75
CA LYS A 131 -8.27 -0.22 10.16
C LYS A 131 -6.98 0.59 10.32
N THR A 132 -6.73 1.47 9.35
CA THR A 132 -5.51 2.29 9.29
C THR A 132 -5.78 3.80 9.43
N PHE A 133 -6.98 4.19 9.84
CA PHE A 133 -7.43 5.56 9.93
C PHE A 133 -6.59 6.47 10.85
N SER A 134 -5.87 5.89 11.82
CA SER A 134 -4.93 6.61 12.70
C SER A 134 -3.78 7.30 11.96
N VAL A 135 -3.51 6.92 10.71
CA VAL A 135 -2.48 7.54 9.86
C VAL A 135 -2.71 9.04 9.70
N LEU A 136 -3.96 9.48 9.54
CA LEU A 136 -4.31 10.90 9.43
C LEU A 136 -4.82 11.48 10.75
N ASN A 137 -5.60 10.72 11.52
CA ASN A 137 -6.26 11.22 12.73
C ASN A 137 -5.35 11.09 13.97
N ARG A 138 -4.92 12.23 14.48
CA ARG A 138 -4.08 12.32 15.67
C ARG A 138 -4.77 11.68 16.87
N GLY A 139 -4.05 10.82 17.59
CA GLY A 139 -4.50 10.26 18.88
C GLY A 139 -5.57 9.17 18.80
N LEU A 140 -6.15 8.89 17.63
CA LEU A 140 -7.08 7.78 17.48
C LEU A 140 -6.31 6.49 17.19
N ASN A 141 -6.41 5.53 18.08
CA ASN A 141 -5.80 4.21 17.96
C ASN A 141 -6.85 3.12 18.11
N GLY A 142 -6.52 1.90 17.66
CA GLY A 142 -7.41 0.75 17.76
C GLY A 142 -8.35 0.61 16.56
N ASP A 143 -9.12 -0.48 16.57
CA ASP A 143 -9.97 -0.88 15.43
C ASP A 143 -11.43 -0.43 15.56
N ASP A 144 -11.81 0.22 16.67
CA ASP A 144 -13.10 0.91 16.82
C ASP A 144 -12.89 2.41 17.10
N PRO A 145 -12.62 3.23 16.10
CA PRO A 145 -12.44 4.68 16.27
C PRO A 145 -13.65 5.37 16.91
N GLY A 146 -14.87 4.88 16.63
CA GLY A 146 -16.11 5.43 17.18
C GLY A 146 -16.26 5.24 18.69
N SER A 147 -15.46 4.38 19.32
CA SER A 147 -15.50 4.15 20.78
C SER A 147 -14.73 5.19 21.60
N VAL A 148 -13.91 6.03 20.98
CA VAL A 148 -13.14 7.08 21.68
C VAL A 148 -14.09 8.17 22.19
N THR A 149 -13.92 8.54 23.46
CA THR A 149 -14.78 9.53 24.14
C THR A 149 -14.02 10.71 24.74
N ASP A 150 -12.68 10.67 24.72
CA ASP A 150 -11.86 11.77 25.22
C ASP A 150 -11.96 13.00 24.34
N ALA A 151 -12.56 14.06 24.85
CA ALA A 151 -12.88 15.27 24.12
C ALA A 151 -11.61 15.98 23.54
N GLN A 152 -10.47 15.91 24.25
CA GLN A 152 -9.23 16.53 23.77
C GLN A 152 -8.66 15.74 22.57
N THR A 153 -8.70 14.43 22.62
CA THR A 153 -8.31 13.56 21.50
C THR A 153 -9.22 13.82 20.30
N LEU A 154 -10.54 13.87 20.51
CA LEU A 154 -11.54 14.08 19.44
C LEU A 154 -11.38 15.46 18.79
N ALA A 155 -11.14 16.52 19.58
CA ALA A 155 -10.89 17.87 19.07
C ALA A 155 -9.66 17.94 18.16
N ASN A 156 -8.65 17.09 18.40
CA ASN A 156 -7.38 17.06 17.65
C ASN A 156 -7.40 16.10 16.44
N THR A 157 -8.52 15.41 16.15
CA THR A 157 -8.64 14.58 14.96
C THR A 157 -8.54 15.42 13.68
N PHE A 158 -8.20 14.76 12.56
CA PHE A 158 -7.94 15.48 11.31
C PHE A 158 -9.14 15.44 10.34
N LEU A 159 -9.78 14.28 10.20
CA LEU A 159 -10.85 14.07 9.21
C LEU A 159 -12.22 14.54 9.71
N PHE A 160 -12.56 14.27 10.95
CA PHE A 160 -13.92 14.50 11.48
C PHE A 160 -14.28 15.98 11.63
N PRO A 161 -13.36 16.87 12.10
CA PRO A 161 -13.64 18.32 12.11
C PRO A 161 -13.88 18.90 10.71
N LYS A 162 -13.42 18.21 9.66
CA LYS A 162 -13.59 18.59 8.25
C LYS A 162 -14.85 17.98 7.63
N GLY A 163 -15.62 17.18 8.37
CA GLY A 163 -16.89 16.63 7.92
C GLY A 163 -16.78 15.41 6.99
N TYR A 164 -15.65 14.71 6.95
CA TYR A 164 -15.54 13.48 6.16
C TYR A 164 -16.36 12.35 6.78
N SER A 165 -17.04 11.58 5.93
CA SER A 165 -17.48 10.24 6.27
C SER A 165 -16.32 9.25 6.09
N TYR A 166 -16.32 8.18 6.87
CA TYR A 166 -15.29 7.14 6.84
C TYR A 166 -15.94 5.78 6.64
N ALA A 167 -15.47 5.02 5.68
CA ALA A 167 -15.94 3.67 5.38
C ALA A 167 -14.77 2.69 5.31
N ALA A 168 -14.99 1.47 5.80
CA ALA A 168 -14.06 0.37 5.67
C ALA A 168 -14.83 -0.93 5.42
N SER A 169 -14.27 -1.87 4.66
CA SER A 169 -14.89 -3.18 4.40
C SER A 169 -13.86 -4.29 4.28
N GLY A 170 -14.29 -5.53 4.54
CA GLY A 170 -13.47 -6.71 4.38
C GLY A 170 -13.21 -7.03 2.90
N TRP A 171 -11.96 -7.34 2.56
CA TRP A 171 -11.55 -7.74 1.21
C TRP A 171 -10.58 -8.95 1.23
N ASP A 172 -9.98 -9.25 2.39
CA ASP A 172 -8.99 -10.29 2.61
C ASP A 172 -9.62 -11.43 3.42
N ALA A 173 -9.82 -12.59 2.79
CA ALA A 173 -10.39 -13.76 3.45
C ALA A 173 -9.45 -14.40 4.48
N SER A 174 -8.15 -14.10 4.41
CA SER A 174 -7.14 -14.59 5.36
C SER A 174 -6.97 -13.69 6.59
N ALA A 175 -7.73 -12.61 6.69
CA ALA A 175 -7.60 -11.61 7.77
C ALA A 175 -7.89 -12.15 9.18
N GLY A 176 -8.48 -13.35 9.28
CA GLY A 176 -8.92 -13.91 10.53
C GLY A 176 -10.21 -13.28 11.06
N THR A 177 -10.78 -13.90 12.08
CA THR A 177 -11.98 -13.38 12.74
C THR A 177 -11.60 -12.94 14.15
N ASP A 178 -11.65 -11.65 14.43
CA ASP A 178 -11.60 -11.10 15.78
C ASP A 178 -12.74 -10.08 15.94
N PRO A 179 -13.95 -10.56 16.28
CA PRO A 179 -15.10 -9.68 16.47
C PRO A 179 -14.89 -8.65 17.58
N ALA A 180 -14.07 -8.95 18.59
CA ALA A 180 -13.78 -8.03 19.70
C ALA A 180 -12.98 -6.80 19.24
N ASN A 181 -12.15 -6.96 18.21
CA ASN A 181 -11.36 -5.90 17.61
C ASN A 181 -11.93 -5.38 16.30
N PHE A 182 -13.17 -5.76 15.96
CA PHE A 182 -13.86 -5.30 14.73
C PHE A 182 -13.09 -5.58 13.44
N ASN A 183 -12.36 -6.69 13.38
CA ASN A 183 -11.71 -7.12 12.17
C ASN A 183 -12.71 -7.30 11.02
N LEU A 184 -12.39 -6.74 9.87
CA LEU A 184 -13.22 -6.81 8.68
C LEU A 184 -12.70 -7.89 7.74
N ILE A 185 -13.59 -8.85 7.43
CA ILE A 185 -13.29 -10.01 6.59
C ILE A 185 -14.28 -10.12 5.43
N ILE A 186 -13.93 -10.95 4.46
CA ILE A 186 -14.80 -11.33 3.36
C ILE A 186 -15.00 -12.86 3.36
N ASN A 187 -16.23 -13.30 3.06
CA ASN A 187 -16.55 -14.69 2.80
C ASN A 187 -16.58 -14.91 1.29
N LEU A 188 -15.76 -15.83 0.82
CA LEU A 188 -15.54 -16.10 -0.60
C LEU A 188 -15.96 -17.53 -0.97
N PRO A 189 -16.47 -17.74 -2.19
CA PRO A 189 -16.77 -19.07 -2.68
C PRO A 189 -15.49 -19.86 -2.93
N VAL A 190 -15.61 -21.18 -2.77
CA VAL A 190 -14.59 -22.17 -3.15
C VAL A 190 -14.83 -22.60 -4.59
N ALA A 191 -13.82 -22.47 -5.44
CA ALA A 191 -13.88 -22.94 -6.82
C ALA A 191 -13.90 -24.47 -6.90
N LYS A 192 -14.61 -25.01 -7.90
CA LYS A 192 -14.70 -26.45 -8.20
C LYS A 192 -14.49 -26.71 -9.68
N ASN A 193 -14.05 -27.91 -10.01
CA ASN A 193 -14.05 -28.35 -11.39
C ASN A 193 -15.47 -28.33 -12.00
N LEU A 194 -15.60 -28.27 -13.31
CA LEU A 194 -16.91 -28.20 -13.99
C LEU A 194 -17.80 -29.39 -13.70
N ASP A 195 -17.24 -30.54 -13.34
CA ASP A 195 -17.93 -31.73 -12.90
C ASP A 195 -18.32 -31.75 -11.43
N GLY A 196 -18.03 -30.64 -10.69
CA GLY A 196 -18.31 -30.49 -9.27
C GLY A 196 -17.25 -31.08 -8.34
N THR A 197 -16.22 -31.73 -8.89
CA THR A 197 -15.13 -32.29 -8.08
C THR A 197 -14.22 -31.21 -7.49
N THR A 198 -13.49 -31.60 -6.45
CA THR A 198 -12.53 -30.72 -5.78
C THR A 198 -11.35 -30.36 -6.68
N ILE A 199 -11.03 -29.06 -6.76
CA ILE A 199 -9.80 -28.61 -7.38
C ILE A 199 -8.63 -28.85 -6.40
N THR A 200 -7.56 -29.44 -6.90
CA THR A 200 -6.28 -29.60 -6.21
C THR A 200 -5.16 -28.97 -7.03
N GLY A 201 -4.08 -28.58 -6.37
CA GLY A 201 -2.92 -28.01 -7.05
C GLY A 201 -1.79 -27.62 -6.10
N PRO A 202 -0.66 -27.18 -6.65
CA PRO A 202 0.50 -26.81 -5.84
C PRO A 202 0.21 -25.55 -5.02
N ALA A 203 0.66 -25.58 -3.77
CA ALA A 203 0.61 -24.47 -2.83
C ALA A 203 1.92 -24.35 -2.04
N TYR A 204 2.11 -23.22 -1.43
CA TYR A 204 3.33 -22.86 -0.72
C TYR A 204 3.03 -22.04 0.52
N GLU A 205 3.74 -22.35 1.62
CA GLU A 205 3.73 -21.56 2.84
C GLU A 205 5.16 -21.10 3.16
N TYR A 206 5.28 -19.83 3.47
CA TYR A 206 6.47 -19.25 4.06
C TYR A 206 6.23 -19.05 5.56
N ILE A 207 6.87 -19.87 6.37
CA ILE A 207 6.55 -20.03 7.78
C ILE A 207 7.66 -19.40 8.62
N VAL A 208 7.29 -18.41 9.46
CA VAL A 208 8.13 -17.81 10.49
C VAL A 208 7.30 -17.79 11.78
N THR A 209 7.49 -18.79 12.62
CA THR A 209 6.71 -18.98 13.86
C THR A 209 7.57 -19.60 14.96
N SER A 210 7.11 -19.54 16.19
CA SER A 210 7.71 -20.22 17.35
C SER A 210 6.77 -21.30 17.93
N GLY A 211 5.63 -21.54 17.28
CA GLY A 211 4.63 -22.48 17.76
C GLY A 211 5.01 -23.94 17.58
N ALA A 212 4.26 -24.83 18.22
CA ALA A 212 4.38 -26.28 18.01
C ALA A 212 3.88 -26.71 16.65
N SER A 213 2.97 -25.92 16.01
CA SER A 213 2.44 -26.17 14.68
C SER A 213 2.37 -24.89 13.85
N ALA A 214 2.34 -25.05 12.54
CA ALA A 214 2.14 -23.99 11.56
C ALA A 214 0.87 -24.29 10.74
N GLY A 215 -0.07 -23.32 10.71
CA GLY A 215 -1.28 -23.42 9.90
C GLY A 215 -0.96 -23.33 8.41
N LEU A 216 -1.75 -24.07 7.61
CA LEU A 216 -1.74 -23.99 6.15
C LEU A 216 -2.88 -23.09 5.70
N THR A 217 -2.64 -22.26 4.70
CA THR A 217 -3.67 -21.38 4.11
C THR A 217 -4.80 -22.22 3.50
N TYR A 218 -4.45 -23.32 2.86
CA TYR A 218 -5.37 -24.28 2.27
C TYR A 218 -5.09 -25.67 2.84
N ALA A 219 -6.14 -26.43 3.13
CA ALA A 219 -5.96 -27.80 3.59
C ALA A 219 -5.23 -28.65 2.54
N ALA A 220 -4.34 -29.52 3.00
CA ALA A 220 -3.65 -30.48 2.15
C ALA A 220 -4.66 -31.43 1.46
N ALA A 221 -4.47 -31.66 0.18
CA ALA A 221 -5.28 -32.62 -0.58
C ALA A 221 -4.96 -34.07 -0.23
N THR A 222 -3.76 -34.32 0.26
CA THR A 222 -3.24 -35.60 0.69
C THR A 222 -2.26 -35.42 1.85
N LEU A 223 -2.21 -36.39 2.77
CA LEU A 223 -1.21 -36.43 3.82
C LEU A 223 0.05 -37.24 3.43
N ASN A 224 0.13 -37.64 2.15
CA ASN A 224 1.29 -38.34 1.63
C ASN A 224 2.48 -37.37 1.51
N LYS A 225 3.46 -37.52 2.40
CA LYS A 225 4.65 -36.66 2.49
C LYS A 225 5.52 -36.69 1.23
N SER A 226 5.43 -37.73 0.40
CA SER A 226 6.16 -37.79 -0.89
C SER A 226 5.70 -36.71 -1.88
N GLN A 227 4.56 -36.07 -1.65
CA GLN A 227 4.00 -34.97 -2.44
C GLN A 227 4.18 -33.59 -1.74
N ALA A 228 5.01 -33.54 -0.71
CA ALA A 228 5.28 -32.33 0.03
C ALA A 228 6.77 -32.22 0.35
N LYS A 229 7.22 -30.99 0.62
CA LYS A 229 8.60 -30.74 0.99
C LYS A 229 8.64 -29.60 2.00
N LEU A 230 9.25 -29.88 3.17
CA LEU A 230 9.57 -28.87 4.16
C LEU A 230 11.08 -28.58 4.09
N THR A 231 11.45 -27.32 4.04
CA THR A 231 12.83 -26.88 4.17
C THR A 231 13.00 -25.93 5.34
N HIS A 232 14.21 -25.81 5.85
CA HIS A 232 14.61 -24.94 6.94
C HIS A 232 15.92 -24.25 6.63
N ARG A 233 16.02 -22.97 6.98
CA ARG A 233 17.24 -22.17 6.96
C ARG A 233 17.21 -21.11 8.05
N VAL A 234 18.38 -20.65 8.50
CA VAL A 234 18.52 -19.62 9.53
C VAL A 234 18.61 -18.24 8.88
N HIS A 235 19.48 -18.09 7.87
CA HIS A 235 19.68 -16.83 7.16
C HIS A 235 18.97 -16.80 5.80
N LEU A 236 18.76 -15.59 5.28
CA LEU A 236 18.14 -15.38 3.95
C LEU A 236 18.95 -16.01 2.81
N ASP A 237 20.27 -15.96 2.90
CA ASP A 237 21.20 -16.45 1.89
C ASP A 237 21.69 -17.89 2.12
N ASP A 238 21.26 -18.52 3.21
CA ASP A 238 21.50 -19.94 3.44
C ASP A 238 20.82 -20.81 2.39
N VAL A 239 21.48 -21.87 1.99
CA VAL A 239 20.86 -22.93 1.18
C VAL A 239 19.79 -23.64 2.01
N PRO A 240 18.50 -23.63 1.60
CA PRO A 240 17.45 -24.30 2.35
C PRO A 240 17.72 -25.80 2.50
N GLN A 241 17.79 -26.28 3.75
CA GLN A 241 18.02 -27.70 4.07
C GLN A 241 16.68 -28.43 4.13
N VAL A 242 16.60 -29.59 3.49
CA VAL A 242 15.38 -30.41 3.55
C VAL A 242 15.23 -30.98 4.95
N VAL A 243 14.08 -30.75 5.57
CA VAL A 243 13.69 -31.47 6.79
C VAL A 243 13.23 -32.87 6.38
N PRO A 244 13.90 -33.94 6.87
CA PRO A 244 13.51 -35.32 6.50
C PRO A 244 12.05 -35.62 6.87
N ASP A 245 11.39 -36.54 6.16
CA ASP A 245 9.98 -36.92 6.40
C ASP A 245 9.72 -37.39 7.85
N ALA A 246 10.72 -37.95 8.51
CA ALA A 246 10.61 -38.32 9.93
C ALA A 246 10.66 -37.13 10.90
N GLY A 247 11.08 -35.94 10.44
CA GLY A 247 11.25 -34.73 11.26
C GLY A 247 10.01 -33.82 11.32
N TRP A 248 8.99 -34.09 10.53
CA TRP A 248 7.75 -33.31 10.53
C TRP A 248 6.55 -34.17 10.20
N ASP A 249 5.31 -33.71 10.49
CA ASP A 249 4.08 -34.39 10.10
C ASP A 249 2.94 -33.40 9.89
N TYR A 250 1.92 -33.87 9.14
CA TYR A 250 0.63 -33.19 9.07
C TYR A 250 -0.17 -33.42 10.35
N ASN A 251 -0.98 -32.45 10.73
CA ASN A 251 -2.09 -32.75 11.64
C ASN A 251 -3.17 -33.55 10.89
N ALA A 252 -3.97 -34.31 11.62
CA ALA A 252 -4.89 -35.30 11.05
C ALA A 252 -5.91 -34.72 10.07
N ASP A 253 -6.27 -33.45 10.22
CA ASP A 253 -7.21 -32.72 9.35
C ASP A 253 -6.55 -32.12 8.09
N GLY A 254 -5.21 -32.16 8.01
CA GLY A 254 -4.44 -31.60 6.91
C GLY A 254 -4.45 -30.07 6.84
N THR A 255 -4.84 -29.37 7.93
CA THR A 255 -4.89 -27.89 7.99
C THR A 255 -3.65 -27.27 8.58
N SER A 256 -2.74 -28.06 9.10
CA SER A 256 -1.47 -27.60 9.69
C SER A 256 -0.41 -28.70 9.64
N ILE A 257 0.86 -28.27 9.87
CA ILE A 257 2.00 -29.16 10.05
C ILE A 257 2.67 -28.90 11.40
N HIS A 258 3.43 -29.86 11.89
CA HIS A 258 4.23 -29.75 13.11
C HIS A 258 5.60 -30.43 12.93
N LEU A 259 6.59 -30.01 13.70
CA LEU A 259 7.89 -30.69 13.79
C LEU A 259 7.79 -31.83 14.79
N VAL A 260 8.41 -32.96 14.49
CA VAL A 260 8.45 -34.13 15.38
C VAL A 260 9.50 -33.90 16.49
N GLY A 261 9.04 -33.85 17.74
CA GLY A 261 9.90 -33.71 18.91
C GLY A 261 10.48 -32.34 19.18
N SER A 262 10.08 -31.30 18.40
CA SER A 262 10.53 -29.92 18.62
C SER A 262 9.47 -28.90 18.18
N ASN A 263 9.66 -27.65 18.55
CA ASN A 263 8.90 -26.52 18.01
C ASN A 263 9.63 -25.86 16.85
N PHE A 264 8.88 -25.11 16.04
CA PHE A 264 9.46 -24.15 15.10
C PHE A 264 10.31 -23.12 15.86
N VAL A 265 11.44 -22.72 15.29
CA VAL A 265 12.31 -21.70 15.88
C VAL A 265 11.88 -20.33 15.41
N ASN A 266 11.57 -19.44 16.34
CA ASN A 266 11.18 -18.07 16.01
C ASN A 266 12.27 -17.36 15.18
N ASN A 267 11.87 -16.68 14.14
CA ASN A 267 12.72 -16.01 13.15
C ASN A 267 13.53 -16.92 12.21
N ASP A 268 13.59 -18.22 12.41
CA ASP A 268 14.07 -19.13 11.37
C ASP A 268 13.06 -19.19 10.22
N ILE A 269 13.53 -19.56 9.04
CA ILE A 269 12.74 -19.62 7.83
C ILE A 269 12.43 -21.06 7.51
N TYR A 270 11.14 -21.39 7.49
CA TYR A 270 10.67 -22.67 6.98
C TYR A 270 9.83 -22.42 5.72
N GLU A 271 10.05 -23.25 4.71
CA GLU A 271 9.32 -23.18 3.44
C GLU A 271 8.66 -24.52 3.18
N PHE A 272 7.34 -24.53 2.99
CA PHE A 272 6.57 -25.73 2.82
C PHE A 272 5.82 -25.72 1.48
N SER A 273 6.16 -26.65 0.60
CA SER A 273 5.47 -26.88 -0.68
C SER A 273 4.66 -28.16 -0.58
N TYR A 274 3.40 -28.12 -1.00
CA TYR A 274 2.48 -29.25 -0.87
C TYR A 274 1.39 -29.18 -1.93
N VAL A 275 0.55 -30.22 -2.01
CA VAL A 275 -0.66 -30.22 -2.85
C VAL A 275 -1.84 -29.80 -1.97
N ALA A 276 -2.42 -28.64 -2.27
CA ALA A 276 -3.59 -28.09 -1.60
C ALA A 276 -4.90 -28.49 -2.30
N LYS A 277 -6.02 -28.27 -1.61
CA LYS A 277 -7.39 -28.44 -2.12
C LYS A 277 -8.28 -27.28 -1.79
N ASN A 278 -9.40 -27.15 -2.53
CA ASN A 278 -10.47 -26.17 -2.28
C ASN A 278 -9.98 -24.70 -2.34
N PRO A 279 -9.46 -24.21 -3.48
CA PRO A 279 -9.04 -22.83 -3.62
C PRO A 279 -10.23 -21.87 -3.49
N THR A 280 -10.08 -20.83 -2.68
CA THR A 280 -11.01 -19.69 -2.65
C THR A 280 -10.77 -18.76 -3.83
N VAL A 281 -11.82 -18.11 -4.33
CA VAL A 281 -11.74 -17.16 -5.45
C VAL A 281 -11.38 -15.78 -4.89
N ASN A 282 -10.13 -15.61 -4.44
CA ASN A 282 -9.70 -14.43 -3.68
C ASN A 282 -9.78 -13.13 -4.49
N GLY A 283 -9.65 -13.17 -5.81
CA GLY A 283 -9.81 -11.99 -6.68
C GLY A 283 -11.16 -11.28 -6.56
N ILE A 284 -12.19 -11.96 -6.01
CA ILE A 284 -13.50 -11.34 -5.69
C ILE A 284 -13.33 -10.20 -4.67
N GLY A 285 -12.28 -10.22 -3.83
CA GLY A 285 -11.99 -9.12 -2.90
C GLY A 285 -11.85 -7.76 -3.56
N PHE A 286 -11.32 -7.70 -4.79
CA PHE A 286 -11.27 -6.45 -5.57
C PHE A 286 -12.68 -5.99 -5.99
N ALA A 287 -13.50 -6.92 -6.48
CA ALA A 287 -14.87 -6.62 -6.89
C ALA A 287 -15.72 -6.19 -5.69
N ALA A 288 -15.55 -6.83 -4.52
CA ALA A 288 -16.27 -6.48 -3.30
C ALA A 288 -16.00 -5.03 -2.87
N VAL A 289 -14.75 -4.56 -2.95
CA VAL A 289 -14.39 -3.16 -2.70
C VAL A 289 -15.05 -2.23 -3.73
N ARG A 290 -14.96 -2.57 -5.01
CA ARG A 290 -15.58 -1.83 -6.12
C ARG A 290 -17.09 -1.65 -5.88
N ASP A 291 -17.80 -2.77 -5.69
CA ASP A 291 -19.26 -2.81 -5.65
C ASP A 291 -19.81 -2.15 -4.38
N PHE A 292 -19.13 -2.32 -3.23
CA PHE A 292 -19.55 -1.65 -2.01
C PHE A 292 -19.40 -0.13 -2.09
N MET A 293 -18.30 0.37 -2.67
CA MET A 293 -18.11 1.81 -2.85
C MET A 293 -19.06 2.38 -3.92
N GLU A 294 -19.37 1.60 -4.93
CA GLU A 294 -20.38 1.96 -5.92
C GLU A 294 -21.76 2.07 -5.27
N TRP A 295 -22.17 1.11 -4.44
CA TRP A 295 -23.42 1.14 -3.69
C TRP A 295 -23.49 2.35 -2.77
N ILE A 296 -22.46 2.60 -1.96
CA ILE A 296 -22.37 3.76 -1.05
C ILE A 296 -22.61 5.07 -1.81
N ARG A 297 -22.11 5.18 -3.05
CA ARG A 297 -22.11 6.43 -3.80
C ARG A 297 -23.37 6.64 -4.64
N TYR A 298 -23.87 5.57 -5.28
CA TYR A 298 -24.84 5.73 -6.36
C TYR A 298 -26.22 5.16 -6.06
N GLU A 299 -26.33 4.20 -5.14
CA GLU A 299 -27.58 3.50 -4.91
C GLU A 299 -28.38 4.14 -3.76
N ALA A 300 -29.73 4.17 -3.90
CA ALA A 300 -30.61 4.71 -2.88
C ALA A 300 -30.95 3.69 -1.79
N GLU A 301 -31.05 2.42 -2.16
CA GLU A 301 -31.47 1.31 -1.31
C GLU A 301 -30.92 -0.01 -1.88
N ASP A 302 -30.96 -1.08 -1.09
CA ASP A 302 -30.68 -2.43 -1.56
C ASP A 302 -31.92 -3.12 -2.16
N ASP A 303 -31.80 -4.34 -2.68
CA ASP A 303 -32.94 -5.09 -3.27
C ASP A 303 -34.05 -5.41 -2.26
N PHE A 304 -33.77 -5.33 -0.96
CA PHE A 304 -34.69 -5.55 0.13
C PHE A 304 -35.26 -4.25 0.72
N LYS A 305 -35.02 -3.12 0.04
CA LYS A 305 -35.52 -1.79 0.43
C LYS A 305 -34.89 -1.22 1.70
N LEU A 306 -33.73 -1.72 2.09
CA LEU A 306 -32.94 -1.04 3.12
C LEU A 306 -32.27 0.19 2.50
N ALA A 307 -32.62 1.35 3.04
CA ALA A 307 -32.05 2.62 2.56
C ALA A 307 -30.52 2.65 2.77
N ASN A 308 -29.81 3.09 1.73
CA ASN A 308 -28.39 3.39 1.85
C ASN A 308 -28.19 4.61 2.76
N PRO A 309 -27.44 4.49 3.87
CA PRO A 309 -27.24 5.58 4.82
C PRO A 309 -26.48 6.79 4.24
N MET A 310 -25.89 6.66 3.05
CA MET A 310 -25.14 7.69 2.32
C MET A 310 -25.85 8.15 1.04
N ALA A 311 -27.08 7.68 0.77
CA ALA A 311 -27.79 7.94 -0.47
C ALA A 311 -27.84 9.43 -0.83
N GLY A 312 -27.35 9.76 -2.04
CA GLY A 312 -27.39 11.13 -2.59
C GLY A 312 -26.39 12.12 -1.98
N ASP A 313 -25.55 11.69 -1.03
CA ASP A 313 -24.61 12.59 -0.34
C ASP A 313 -23.18 12.58 -0.93
N VAL A 314 -22.76 11.49 -1.57
CA VAL A 314 -21.34 11.25 -1.87
C VAL A 314 -20.88 11.89 -3.18
N ASN A 315 -20.13 12.98 -3.09
CA ASN A 315 -19.54 13.66 -4.25
C ASN A 315 -18.15 13.11 -4.62
N ARG A 316 -17.38 12.65 -3.64
CA ARG A 316 -16.02 12.10 -3.83
C ARG A 316 -15.77 10.92 -2.90
N ILE A 317 -15.00 9.95 -3.40
CA ILE A 317 -14.45 8.87 -2.57
C ILE A 317 -12.93 8.87 -2.73
N TYR A 318 -12.24 8.99 -1.60
CA TYR A 318 -10.78 8.89 -1.50
C TYR A 318 -10.40 7.64 -0.73
N THR A 319 -9.25 7.04 -1.05
CA THR A 319 -8.75 5.93 -0.23
C THR A 319 -7.65 6.39 0.72
N ILE A 320 -7.56 5.71 1.86
CA ILE A 320 -6.36 5.72 2.69
C ILE A 320 -5.88 4.28 2.87
N THR A 321 -4.58 4.08 2.74
CA THR A 321 -3.99 2.75 2.88
C THR A 321 -2.64 2.83 3.57
N ARG A 322 -2.22 1.70 4.16
CA ARG A 322 -0.86 1.52 4.67
C ARG A 322 -0.38 0.09 4.41
N SER A 323 0.69 -0.08 3.63
CA SER A 323 1.37 -1.36 3.44
C SER A 323 0.60 -2.35 2.55
N GLN A 324 0.10 -3.47 3.09
CA GLN A 324 -0.60 -4.52 2.35
C GLN A 324 -1.76 -3.98 1.49
N PRO A 325 -2.70 -3.18 2.00
CA PRO A 325 -3.78 -2.64 1.17
C PRO A 325 -3.30 -1.64 0.12
N ALA A 326 -2.17 -0.96 0.31
CA ALA A 326 -1.60 -0.13 -0.74
C ALA A 326 -1.14 -0.99 -1.94
N ARG A 327 -0.59 -2.19 -1.69
CA ARG A 327 -0.29 -3.18 -2.73
C ARG A 327 -1.55 -3.74 -3.37
N MET A 328 -2.61 -3.97 -2.60
CA MET A 328 -3.92 -4.36 -3.13
C MET A 328 -4.45 -3.30 -4.09
N LEU A 329 -4.38 -2.01 -3.76
CA LEU A 329 -4.81 -0.94 -4.67
C LEU A 329 -3.90 -0.77 -5.90
N ASN A 330 -2.65 -1.21 -5.87
CA ASN A 330 -1.83 -1.31 -7.07
C ASN A 330 -2.44 -2.30 -8.07
N ASP A 331 -2.80 -3.49 -7.62
CA ASP A 331 -3.43 -4.51 -8.48
C ASP A 331 -4.87 -4.14 -8.85
N PHE A 332 -5.63 -3.53 -7.93
CA PHE A 332 -6.97 -2.99 -8.19
C PHE A 332 -6.97 -2.05 -9.41
N ARG A 333 -6.01 -1.13 -9.49
CA ARG A 333 -5.83 -0.25 -10.65
C ARG A 333 -5.41 -1.02 -11.90
N THR A 334 -4.38 -1.86 -11.77
CA THR A 334 -3.83 -2.66 -12.87
C THR A 334 -4.91 -3.57 -13.50
N LEU A 335 -5.76 -4.16 -12.66
CA LEU A 335 -6.82 -5.07 -13.10
C LEU A 335 -8.08 -4.34 -13.60
N GLY A 336 -8.18 -3.01 -13.39
CA GLY A 336 -9.25 -2.17 -13.92
C GLY A 336 -10.46 -1.99 -13.01
N PHE A 337 -10.37 -2.38 -11.73
CA PHE A 337 -11.50 -2.31 -10.78
C PHE A 337 -11.92 -0.90 -10.37
N ASN A 338 -11.21 0.16 -10.80
CA ASN A 338 -11.71 1.53 -10.62
C ASN A 338 -12.85 1.90 -11.58
N ALA A 339 -13.21 1.01 -12.48
CA ALA A 339 -14.45 1.02 -13.24
C ALA A 339 -15.43 0.00 -12.65
N SER A 340 -16.66 0.42 -12.33
CA SER A 340 -17.74 -0.49 -12.00
C SER A 340 -18.23 -1.25 -13.24
N GLU A 341 -19.11 -2.23 -13.07
CA GLU A 341 -19.75 -2.95 -14.19
C GLU A 341 -20.48 -1.96 -15.13
N GLY A 342 -21.00 -0.84 -14.58
CA GLY A 342 -21.60 0.25 -15.37
C GLY A 342 -20.59 1.28 -15.90
N ASN A 343 -19.30 1.02 -15.84
CA ASN A 343 -18.23 1.97 -16.19
C ASN A 343 -18.28 3.30 -15.40
N ARG A 344 -18.85 3.28 -14.19
CA ARG A 344 -18.82 4.42 -13.27
C ARG A 344 -17.51 4.41 -12.48
N LYS A 345 -16.97 5.60 -12.20
CA LYS A 345 -15.72 5.74 -11.42
C LYS A 345 -15.97 5.36 -9.95
N VAL A 346 -15.14 4.48 -9.39
CA VAL A 346 -15.22 4.06 -7.99
C VAL A 346 -14.50 5.08 -7.09
N PHE A 347 -13.18 5.23 -7.23
CA PHE A 347 -12.39 6.17 -6.45
C PHE A 347 -12.01 7.40 -7.29
N ASP A 348 -12.16 8.58 -6.71
CA ASP A 348 -11.70 9.83 -7.32
C ASP A 348 -10.20 10.05 -7.08
N ALA A 349 -9.70 9.64 -5.93
CA ALA A 349 -8.28 9.69 -5.60
C ALA A 349 -7.85 8.52 -4.71
N ILE A 350 -6.62 8.08 -4.90
CA ILE A 350 -5.99 7.00 -4.13
C ILE A 350 -4.77 7.57 -3.41
N PHE A 351 -4.80 7.54 -2.08
CA PHE A 351 -3.68 7.88 -1.22
C PHE A 351 -3.01 6.59 -0.75
N ASN A 352 -1.88 6.25 -1.37
CA ASN A 352 -1.12 5.03 -1.09
C ASN A 352 0.09 5.33 -0.21
N TRP A 353 0.09 4.77 1.01
CA TRP A 353 1.24 4.83 1.91
C TRP A 353 1.97 3.49 1.95
N VAL A 354 3.26 3.50 1.60
CA VAL A 354 4.24 2.39 1.64
C VAL A 354 3.83 1.11 0.88
N GLY A 355 3.20 1.29 -0.29
CA GLY A 355 2.87 0.19 -1.22
C GLY A 355 4.03 -0.22 -2.10
N ALA A 356 4.80 0.76 -2.60
CA ALA A 356 5.89 0.61 -3.55
C ALA A 356 5.49 -0.07 -4.88
N ALA A 357 6.44 -0.73 -5.55
CA ALA A 357 6.22 -1.33 -6.85
C ALA A 357 5.50 -2.69 -6.81
N ASP A 358 5.42 -3.34 -5.64
CA ASP A 358 4.79 -4.64 -5.50
C ASP A 358 3.26 -4.58 -5.63
N GLY A 359 2.65 -5.70 -6.07
CA GLY A 359 1.24 -6.00 -5.95
C GLY A 359 0.92 -6.81 -4.70
N ILE A 360 -0.29 -7.36 -4.67
CA ILE A 360 -0.76 -8.27 -3.62
C ILE A 360 -0.85 -9.70 -4.14
N ASN A 361 -0.51 -10.64 -3.30
CA ASN A 361 -0.58 -12.06 -3.58
C ASN A 361 -2.04 -12.57 -3.50
N MET A 362 -2.93 -12.15 -4.43
CA MET A 362 -4.37 -12.39 -4.29
C MET A 362 -5.05 -13.00 -5.53
N ASN A 363 -4.75 -12.55 -6.75
CA ASN A 363 -5.51 -12.96 -7.93
C ASN A 363 -4.88 -14.15 -8.67
N TYR A 364 -4.69 -15.25 -7.97
CA TYR A 364 -4.32 -16.54 -8.59
C TYR A 364 -4.84 -17.71 -7.73
N ARG A 365 -4.86 -18.91 -8.34
CA ARG A 365 -5.35 -20.12 -7.65
C ARG A 365 -4.44 -20.51 -6.49
N PHE A 366 -5.01 -20.77 -5.31
CA PHE A 366 -4.31 -20.98 -4.05
C PHE A 366 -3.51 -19.76 -3.57
N SER A 367 -4.01 -18.56 -3.83
CA SER A 367 -3.39 -17.32 -3.41
C SER A 367 -3.49 -17.09 -1.90
N ASN A 368 -2.54 -16.34 -1.35
CA ASN A 368 -2.41 -16.11 0.08
C ASN A 368 -2.02 -14.65 0.39
N PRO A 369 -2.99 -13.71 0.38
CA PRO A 369 -2.70 -12.28 0.54
C PRO A 369 -2.26 -11.90 1.95
N GLY A 370 -2.63 -12.68 2.97
CA GLY A 370 -2.40 -12.35 4.37
C GLY A 370 -1.00 -12.67 4.89
N THR A 371 -0.26 -13.57 4.24
CA THR A 371 0.98 -14.14 4.78
C THR A 371 2.26 -13.61 4.17
N THR A 372 2.20 -12.58 3.33
CA THR A 372 3.40 -11.96 2.76
C THR A 372 4.34 -11.46 3.87
N GLN A 373 5.54 -12.00 3.92
CA GLN A 373 6.54 -11.71 4.94
C GLN A 373 7.60 -10.78 4.37
N ARG A 374 7.35 -9.47 4.37
CA ARG A 374 8.22 -8.47 3.74
C ARG A 374 9.68 -8.48 4.20
N ASN A 375 9.96 -9.08 5.34
CA ASN A 375 11.27 -9.04 5.97
C ASN A 375 12.16 -10.22 5.61
N ARG A 376 11.52 -11.24 5.09
CA ARG A 376 12.10 -12.42 4.52
C ARG A 376 11.83 -12.33 3.04
N GLN A 377 12.68 -11.63 2.34
CA GLN A 377 12.39 -10.97 1.07
C GLN A 377 12.47 -11.89 -0.14
N ASP A 378 13.09 -13.03 0.00
CA ASP A 378 13.25 -13.99 -1.10
C ASP A 378 12.20 -15.10 -1.06
N GLN A 379 11.01 -14.74 -0.62
CA GLN A 379 9.85 -15.64 -0.66
C GLN A 379 9.36 -15.84 -2.09
N LEU A 380 8.75 -17.01 -2.31
CA LEU A 380 8.35 -17.46 -3.63
C LEU A 380 6.92 -17.10 -4.02
N TYR A 381 6.27 -16.19 -3.29
CA TYR A 381 4.94 -15.70 -3.62
C TYR A 381 4.96 -14.77 -4.83
N PRO A 382 3.93 -14.80 -5.66
CA PRO A 382 3.80 -13.90 -6.81
C PRO A 382 3.34 -12.50 -6.37
N GLU A 383 4.26 -11.68 -5.88
CA GLU A 383 3.99 -10.31 -5.45
C GLU A 383 4.49 -9.26 -6.44
N ALA A 384 5.60 -9.52 -7.09
CA ALA A 384 6.25 -8.57 -7.99
C ALA A 384 5.89 -8.89 -9.45
N PHE A 385 4.75 -8.34 -9.89
CA PHE A 385 4.29 -8.48 -11.27
C PHE A 385 4.42 -7.15 -12.02
N PHE A 386 4.91 -7.26 -13.26
CA PHE A 386 4.78 -6.18 -14.22
C PHE A 386 3.27 -5.97 -14.58
N PRO A 387 2.78 -4.71 -14.69
CA PRO A 387 3.49 -3.42 -14.66
C PRO A 387 3.78 -2.90 -13.24
N PHE A 388 4.94 -2.26 -13.07
CA PHE A 388 5.36 -1.67 -11.80
C PHE A 388 4.99 -0.19 -11.69
N ALA A 389 4.95 0.53 -12.79
CA ALA A 389 4.69 1.97 -12.88
C ALA A 389 3.24 2.27 -13.32
N ASN A 390 2.82 3.51 -13.12
CA ASN A 390 1.54 4.00 -13.64
C ASN A 390 1.58 4.20 -15.16
N GLU A 391 2.73 4.61 -15.68
CA GLU A 391 3.00 4.79 -17.11
C GLU A 391 3.08 3.44 -17.82
N SER A 392 2.65 3.42 -19.08
CA SER A 392 2.84 2.28 -19.96
C SER A 392 4.32 2.17 -20.35
N THR A 393 4.96 1.08 -19.94
CA THR A 393 6.37 0.78 -20.18
C THR A 393 6.52 -0.61 -20.78
N THR A 394 7.68 -0.92 -21.37
CA THR A 394 7.97 -2.27 -21.87
C THR A 394 8.85 -3.01 -20.88
N ASP A 395 8.39 -4.17 -20.45
CA ASP A 395 9.15 -5.08 -19.58
C ASP A 395 10.30 -5.74 -20.35
N HIS A 396 11.53 -5.48 -19.93
CA HIS A 396 12.72 -6.00 -20.61
C HIS A 396 12.86 -7.53 -20.54
N ILE A 397 12.19 -8.20 -19.59
CA ILE A 397 12.25 -9.65 -19.44
C ILE A 397 11.22 -10.35 -20.33
N SER A 398 9.97 -9.88 -20.32
CA SER A 398 8.87 -10.53 -21.06
C SER A 398 8.57 -9.88 -22.43
N GLY A 399 9.05 -8.67 -22.67
CA GLY A 399 8.67 -7.88 -23.85
C GLY A 399 7.24 -7.34 -23.82
N MET A 400 6.48 -7.55 -22.74
CA MET A 400 5.14 -6.99 -22.59
C MET A 400 5.18 -5.48 -22.39
N THR A 401 4.19 -4.78 -22.95
CA THR A 401 4.00 -3.33 -22.71
C THR A 401 2.71 -3.13 -21.94
N ALA A 402 2.78 -2.48 -20.77
CA ALA A 402 1.63 -2.16 -19.92
C ALA A 402 1.97 -1.08 -18.89
N GLY A 403 0.93 -0.43 -18.34
CA GLY A 403 0.97 0.48 -17.22
C GLY A 403 -0.23 0.28 -16.30
N ARG A 404 -0.10 0.67 -15.04
CA ARG A 404 -1.21 0.51 -14.06
C ARG A 404 -2.44 1.34 -14.38
N TYR A 405 -2.28 2.40 -15.18
CA TYR A 405 -3.37 3.29 -15.59
C TYR A 405 -3.97 2.94 -16.96
N ASP A 406 -3.46 1.94 -17.67
CA ASP A 406 -3.91 1.63 -19.03
C ASP A 406 -5.41 1.28 -19.08
N LYS A 407 -5.89 0.42 -18.18
CA LYS A 407 -7.30 -0.01 -18.15
C LYS A 407 -8.25 1.13 -17.77
N CYS A 408 -7.90 1.91 -16.74
CA CYS A 408 -8.73 3.03 -16.31
C CYS A 408 -8.73 4.18 -17.33
N THR A 409 -7.65 4.34 -18.11
CA THR A 409 -7.59 5.29 -19.24
C THR A 409 -8.61 4.90 -20.31
N ALA A 410 -8.69 3.61 -20.64
CA ALA A 410 -9.64 3.11 -21.62
C ALA A 410 -11.11 3.31 -21.20
N THR A 411 -11.41 3.30 -19.90
CA THR A 411 -12.77 3.48 -19.34
C THR A 411 -13.05 4.89 -18.82
N ILE A 412 -12.05 5.80 -18.87
CA ILE A 412 -12.13 7.19 -18.34
C ILE A 412 -12.44 7.20 -16.82
N THR A 413 -11.97 6.19 -16.10
CA THR A 413 -12.19 6.03 -14.66
C THR A 413 -10.93 6.21 -13.82
N CYS A 414 -9.82 6.70 -14.38
CA CYS A 414 -8.58 6.86 -13.63
C CYS A 414 -8.75 7.75 -12.41
N PRO A 415 -8.29 7.30 -11.24
CA PRO A 415 -8.21 8.12 -10.04
C PRO A 415 -7.00 9.05 -10.11
N LEU A 416 -7.01 10.11 -9.31
CA LEU A 416 -5.76 10.79 -8.95
C LEU A 416 -4.94 9.87 -8.04
N GLY A 417 -3.61 9.86 -8.21
CA GLY A 417 -2.70 9.03 -7.41
C GLY A 417 -1.78 9.87 -6.54
N MET A 418 -1.76 9.58 -5.24
CA MET A 418 -0.78 10.07 -4.27
C MET A 418 0.02 8.87 -3.75
N GLU A 419 1.19 8.64 -4.33
CA GLU A 419 2.06 7.51 -3.98
C GLU A 419 3.13 8.01 -3.02
N VAL A 420 3.03 7.65 -1.75
CA VAL A 420 3.94 8.10 -0.70
C VAL A 420 4.72 6.90 -0.17
N TYR A 421 6.03 6.92 -0.31
CA TYR A 421 6.92 5.84 0.08
C TYR A 421 7.84 6.27 1.21
N SER A 422 8.28 5.30 1.99
CA SER A 422 9.44 5.48 2.88
C SER A 422 10.71 4.95 2.19
N SER A 423 11.86 5.28 2.75
CA SER A 423 13.15 4.73 2.30
C SER A 423 13.16 3.19 2.34
N ASN A 424 12.48 2.58 3.32
CA ASN A 424 12.42 1.13 3.45
C ASN A 424 11.91 0.44 2.18
N GLU A 425 10.94 1.03 1.47
CA GLU A 425 10.37 0.45 0.26
C GLU A 425 11.38 0.34 -0.89
N TYR A 426 12.39 1.20 -0.94
CA TYR A 426 13.47 1.07 -1.93
C TYR A 426 14.34 -0.15 -1.66
N TRP A 427 14.55 -0.48 -0.39
CA TRP A 427 15.36 -1.63 0.02
C TRP A 427 14.61 -2.96 -0.03
N VAL A 428 13.31 -2.95 0.35
CA VAL A 428 12.56 -4.21 0.53
C VAL A 428 11.47 -4.47 -0.49
N LYS A 429 11.07 -3.46 -1.30
CA LYS A 429 9.97 -3.58 -2.28
C LYS A 429 10.27 -2.94 -3.62
N ALA A 430 11.54 -2.74 -3.93
CA ALA A 430 12.03 -2.21 -5.19
C ALA A 430 11.26 -0.96 -5.68
N ALA A 431 11.02 0.02 -4.77
CA ALA A 431 10.23 1.21 -5.07
C ALA A 431 10.77 2.00 -6.28
N SER A 432 12.06 1.86 -6.60
CA SER A 432 12.66 2.44 -7.81
C SER A 432 11.92 2.05 -9.09
N LEU A 433 11.41 0.82 -9.19
CA LEU A 433 10.68 0.34 -10.37
C LEU A 433 9.36 1.07 -10.62
N PHE A 434 8.86 1.82 -9.65
CA PHE A 434 7.66 2.62 -9.83
C PHE A 434 7.91 3.88 -10.69
N HIS A 435 9.16 4.34 -10.76
CA HIS A 435 9.55 5.56 -11.48
C HIS A 435 10.81 5.41 -12.35
N THR A 436 11.23 4.17 -12.59
CA THR A 436 12.27 3.84 -13.60
C THR A 436 11.72 2.86 -14.62
N ASP A 437 12.41 2.72 -15.74
CA ASP A 437 12.21 1.58 -16.61
C ASP A 437 12.52 0.26 -15.88
N THR A 438 12.08 -0.86 -16.44
CA THR A 438 12.26 -2.16 -15.78
C THR A 438 13.72 -2.64 -15.74
N GLN A 439 14.61 -2.01 -16.51
CA GLN A 439 16.07 -2.25 -16.46
C GLN A 439 16.78 -1.38 -15.41
N GLY A 440 16.10 -0.37 -14.84
CA GLY A 440 16.72 0.59 -13.92
C GLY A 440 17.76 1.48 -14.59
N THR A 441 17.58 1.80 -15.87
CA THR A 441 18.53 2.58 -16.68
C THR A 441 18.05 3.99 -17.02
N ALA A 442 16.76 4.23 -16.94
CA ALA A 442 16.14 5.52 -17.22
C ALA A 442 15.03 5.87 -16.24
N ASP A 443 14.95 7.14 -15.85
CA ASP A 443 13.83 7.69 -15.10
C ASP A 443 12.58 7.79 -15.98
N LEU A 444 11.40 7.44 -15.46
CA LEU A 444 10.13 7.69 -16.15
C LEU A 444 9.69 9.15 -16.00
N PRO A 445 8.93 9.67 -16.97
CA PRO A 445 8.53 11.08 -16.99
C PRO A 445 7.53 11.45 -15.89
N GLY A 446 6.85 10.46 -15.27
CA GLY A 446 5.75 10.64 -14.33
C GLY A 446 4.38 10.70 -15.01
N HIS A 447 3.38 10.07 -14.41
CA HIS A 447 2.01 10.08 -14.93
C HIS A 447 1.29 11.38 -14.55
N PRO A 448 0.57 12.06 -15.48
CA PRO A 448 -0.06 13.36 -15.19
C PRO A 448 -1.07 13.32 -14.05
N LEU A 449 -1.74 12.17 -13.84
CA LEU A 449 -2.71 11.97 -12.77
C LEU A 449 -2.09 11.43 -11.48
N ALA A 450 -0.76 11.36 -11.36
CA ALA A 450 -0.10 10.83 -10.17
C ALA A 450 1.04 11.74 -9.68
N ARG A 451 1.28 11.72 -8.37
CA ARG A 451 2.45 12.33 -7.73
C ARG A 451 3.10 11.30 -6.82
N LEU A 452 4.43 11.26 -6.86
CA LEU A 452 5.25 10.30 -6.16
C LEU A 452 6.16 11.02 -5.16
N TYR A 453 6.18 10.53 -3.92
CA TYR A 453 6.98 11.13 -2.87
C TYR A 453 7.74 10.07 -2.07
N LEU A 454 9.03 10.28 -1.88
CA LEU A 454 9.83 9.59 -0.88
C LEU A 454 9.87 10.46 0.38
N ILE A 455 9.53 9.92 1.54
CA ILE A 455 9.92 10.50 2.82
C ILE A 455 11.30 9.98 3.16
N SER A 456 12.29 10.86 3.08
CA SER A 456 13.72 10.53 3.16
C SER A 456 14.08 9.85 4.48
N SER A 457 14.90 8.82 4.41
CA SER A 457 15.46 8.08 5.56
C SER A 457 14.41 7.45 6.48
N HIS A 458 13.11 7.46 6.12
CA HIS A 458 12.02 6.96 6.93
C HIS A 458 11.88 5.43 6.81
N GLN A 459 11.47 4.80 7.89
CA GLN A 459 11.19 3.36 7.95
C GLN A 459 9.76 3.03 7.46
N HIS A 460 9.47 1.74 7.26
CA HIS A 460 8.13 1.27 6.89
C HIS A 460 7.12 1.37 8.05
N SER A 461 7.58 1.07 9.26
CA SER A 461 6.76 0.99 10.46
C SER A 461 6.49 2.37 11.08
N ASN A 462 5.71 2.40 12.16
CA ASN A 462 5.56 3.58 13.02
C ASN A 462 6.92 3.99 13.61
N PRO A 463 7.06 5.22 14.13
CA PRO A 463 8.30 5.69 14.75
C PRO A 463 8.88 4.68 15.74
N GLY A 464 10.15 4.35 15.57
CA GLY A 464 10.87 3.40 16.41
C GLY A 464 11.39 4.03 17.69
N ASN A 465 11.68 3.20 18.67
CA ASN A 465 12.21 3.65 19.96
C ASN A 465 13.73 3.86 19.89
N VAL A 466 14.17 5.09 20.13
CA VAL A 466 15.59 5.49 20.16
C VAL A 466 16.37 4.92 21.35
N ASN A 467 15.70 4.31 22.31
CA ASN A 467 16.30 3.70 23.51
C ASN A 467 16.21 2.16 23.49
N SER A 468 15.69 1.57 22.41
CA SER A 468 15.59 0.11 22.26
C SER A 468 16.05 -0.33 20.88
N LYS A 469 16.87 -1.39 20.86
CA LYS A 469 17.29 -2.05 19.63
C LYS A 469 16.33 -3.17 19.22
N GLY A 470 15.57 -3.71 20.16
CA GLY A 470 14.75 -4.91 19.92
C GLY A 470 15.60 -6.05 19.37
N SER A 471 15.17 -6.63 18.24
CA SER A 471 15.93 -7.68 17.53
C SER A 471 16.98 -7.13 16.55
N CYS A 472 17.12 -5.81 16.44
CA CYS A 472 18.02 -5.17 15.48
C CYS A 472 19.39 -4.82 16.10
N GLN A 473 20.39 -4.53 15.26
CA GLN A 473 21.72 -4.12 15.71
C GLN A 473 21.77 -2.70 16.28
N GLN A 474 20.91 -1.82 15.79
CA GLN A 474 20.89 -0.40 16.14
C GLN A 474 19.55 0.02 16.76
N PHE A 475 19.51 1.20 17.35
CA PHE A 475 18.28 1.79 17.89
C PHE A 475 17.26 2.11 16.80
N GLY A 476 15.98 2.12 17.17
CA GLY A 476 14.89 2.38 16.24
C GLY A 476 14.94 3.81 15.65
N ASN A 477 14.41 3.97 14.47
CA ASN A 477 14.30 5.24 13.77
C ASN A 477 13.06 6.00 14.25
N PRO A 478 13.19 7.21 14.86
CA PRO A 478 12.08 7.94 15.45
C PRO A 478 11.33 8.86 14.46
N LEU A 479 11.69 8.86 13.18
CA LEU A 479 11.05 9.74 12.19
C LEU A 479 9.54 9.51 12.14
N ALA A 480 8.76 10.60 12.09
CA ALA A 480 7.30 10.61 12.05
C ALA A 480 6.82 11.25 10.75
N SER A 481 6.07 10.48 9.95
CA SER A 481 5.60 10.88 8.62
C SER A 481 4.23 11.56 8.61
N GLU A 482 3.47 11.48 9.70
CA GLU A 482 2.07 11.91 9.76
C GLU A 482 1.85 13.38 9.38
N PRO A 483 2.72 14.35 9.75
CA PRO A 483 2.59 15.73 9.30
C PRO A 483 2.64 15.86 7.77
N VAL A 484 3.55 15.11 7.11
CA VAL A 484 3.65 15.09 5.65
C VAL A 484 2.41 14.46 5.04
N GLN A 485 1.93 13.36 5.60
CA GLN A 485 0.74 12.68 5.10
C GLN A 485 -0.50 13.57 5.15
N ARG A 486 -0.69 14.33 6.25
CA ARG A 486 -1.80 15.30 6.35
C ARG A 486 -1.67 16.43 5.34
N ALA A 487 -0.48 16.96 5.12
CA ALA A 487 -0.24 18.02 4.14
C ALA A 487 -0.51 17.53 2.72
N LEU A 488 -0.05 16.33 2.38
CA LEU A 488 -0.30 15.69 1.08
C LEU A 488 -1.77 15.31 0.89
N TRP A 489 -2.48 14.91 1.95
CA TRP A 489 -3.92 14.68 1.91
C TRP A 489 -4.69 15.96 1.54
N GLU A 490 -4.37 17.08 2.19
CA GLU A 490 -4.94 18.38 1.85
C GLU A 490 -4.64 18.79 0.40
N ALA A 491 -3.42 18.53 -0.05
CA ALA A 491 -3.02 18.81 -1.42
C ALA A 491 -3.79 17.93 -2.43
N MET A 492 -4.02 16.64 -2.11
CA MET A 492 -4.82 15.73 -2.92
C MET A 492 -6.29 16.16 -2.99
N ASP A 493 -6.86 16.57 -1.85
CA ASP A 493 -8.23 17.06 -1.81
C ASP A 493 -8.42 18.31 -2.67
N LYS A 494 -7.52 19.28 -2.57
CA LYS A 494 -7.52 20.48 -3.41
C LYS A 494 -7.32 20.15 -4.89
N TRP A 495 -6.50 19.17 -5.20
CA TRP A 495 -6.32 18.71 -6.56
C TRP A 495 -7.62 18.11 -7.13
N SER A 496 -8.26 17.21 -6.36
CA SER A 496 -9.52 16.57 -6.76
C SER A 496 -10.70 17.53 -6.88
N THR A 497 -10.77 18.57 -6.04
CA THR A 497 -11.95 19.44 -5.94
C THR A 497 -11.81 20.78 -6.64
N GLN A 498 -10.59 21.29 -6.76
CA GLN A 498 -10.30 22.65 -7.26
C GLN A 498 -9.33 22.64 -8.46
N GLY A 499 -8.75 21.49 -8.81
CA GLY A 499 -7.72 21.40 -9.85
C GLY A 499 -6.37 22.00 -9.43
N ILE A 500 -6.20 22.31 -8.14
CA ILE A 500 -4.92 22.85 -7.63
C ILE A 500 -3.95 21.69 -7.44
N GLU A 501 -2.94 21.64 -8.32
CA GLU A 501 -1.96 20.56 -8.29
C GLU A 501 -1.17 20.50 -6.96
N PRO A 502 -0.86 19.29 -6.49
CA PRO A 502 0.06 19.09 -5.37
C PRO A 502 1.47 19.60 -5.70
N PRO A 503 2.37 19.69 -4.71
CA PRO A 503 3.79 19.88 -5.00
C PRO A 503 4.29 18.87 -6.04
N PRO A 504 5.30 19.19 -6.85
CA PRO A 504 5.90 18.24 -7.78
C PRO A 504 6.37 16.95 -7.08
N SER A 505 6.40 15.84 -7.81
CA SER A 505 6.94 14.58 -7.31
C SER A 505 8.37 14.77 -6.78
N MET A 506 8.65 14.18 -5.63
CA MET A 506 9.97 14.23 -4.99
C MET A 506 10.46 12.80 -4.70
N VAL A 507 11.20 12.23 -5.64
CA VAL A 507 11.81 10.91 -5.57
C VAL A 507 13.28 11.00 -5.98
N PRO A 508 14.15 10.05 -5.59
CA PRO A 508 15.51 9.98 -6.10
C PRO A 508 15.50 9.65 -7.60
N ARG A 509 16.47 10.15 -8.34
CA ARG A 509 16.53 10.01 -9.79
C ARG A 509 17.90 9.52 -10.26
N LEU A 510 17.91 8.76 -11.34
CA LEU A 510 19.14 8.35 -12.03
C LEU A 510 19.83 9.57 -12.66
N ALA A 511 19.04 10.47 -13.27
CA ALA A 511 19.53 11.62 -14.01
C ALA A 511 20.37 12.60 -13.17
N ASP A 512 20.09 12.71 -11.86
CA ASP A 512 20.82 13.58 -10.92
C ASP A 512 21.75 12.81 -9.97
N GLY A 513 21.86 11.48 -10.14
CA GLY A 513 22.74 10.63 -9.34
C GLY A 513 22.27 10.43 -7.89
N THR A 514 21.00 10.70 -7.58
CA THR A 514 20.42 10.48 -6.25
C THR A 514 19.77 9.12 -6.10
N LEU A 515 19.51 8.39 -7.20
CA LEU A 515 19.10 6.99 -7.24
C LEU A 515 20.29 6.14 -7.69
N VAL A 516 20.75 5.21 -6.87
CA VAL A 516 22.04 4.52 -7.06
C VAL A 516 21.94 3.03 -6.72
N PRO A 517 22.89 2.20 -7.18
CA PRO A 517 23.02 0.84 -6.68
C PRO A 517 23.34 0.81 -5.17
N PRO A 518 22.84 -0.18 -4.40
CA PRO A 518 23.15 -0.31 -2.98
C PRO A 518 24.62 -0.69 -2.71
N LEU A 519 25.31 -1.26 -3.67
CA LEU A 519 26.72 -1.65 -3.61
C LEU A 519 27.51 -1.11 -4.81
N PRO A 520 28.78 -0.78 -4.63
CA PRO A 520 29.53 -0.75 -3.35
C PRO A 520 28.96 0.31 -2.40
N GLN A 521 29.27 0.24 -1.08
CA GLN A 521 28.80 1.21 -0.07
C GLN A 521 29.09 2.66 -0.46
N SER A 522 30.22 2.91 -1.13
CA SER A 522 30.59 4.23 -1.64
C SER A 522 29.65 4.76 -2.73
N ALA A 523 28.98 3.90 -3.51
CA ALA A 523 27.99 4.33 -4.49
C ALA A 523 26.73 4.85 -3.77
N ALA A 524 26.28 4.17 -2.72
CA ALA A 524 25.18 4.62 -1.87
C ALA A 524 25.52 5.87 -1.04
N GLY A 525 26.81 6.21 -0.90
CA GLY A 525 27.29 7.37 -0.14
C GLY A 525 27.24 7.17 1.38
N PHE A 526 26.89 5.97 1.88
CA PHE A 526 26.74 5.74 3.30
C PHE A 526 28.12 5.74 4.01
N PRO A 527 28.32 6.59 5.03
CA PRO A 527 29.63 6.72 5.70
C PRO A 527 29.98 5.46 6.53
N ASN A 528 31.28 5.26 6.76
CA ASN A 528 31.76 4.20 7.65
C ASN A 528 31.60 4.66 9.12
N ILE A 529 30.41 4.41 9.68
CA ILE A 529 30.10 4.78 11.06
C ILE A 529 30.57 3.68 12.00
N PRO A 530 31.37 4.00 13.05
CA PRO A 530 31.84 3.00 14.01
C PRO A 530 30.68 2.21 14.63
N GLY A 531 30.78 0.88 14.60
CA GLY A 531 29.76 -0.03 15.15
C GLY A 531 28.48 -0.17 14.30
N VAL A 532 28.48 0.31 13.07
CA VAL A 532 27.39 0.12 12.10
C VAL A 532 27.84 -0.80 10.98
N THR A 533 27.09 -1.86 10.75
CA THR A 533 27.28 -2.78 9.62
C THR A 533 26.46 -2.31 8.44
N TYR A 534 27.09 -2.24 7.26
CA TYR A 534 26.44 -2.00 5.98
C TYR A 534 26.69 -3.18 5.05
N THR A 535 25.66 -3.87 4.63
CA THR A 535 25.76 -5.03 3.74
C THR A 535 25.24 -4.78 2.33
N GLY A 536 24.51 -3.68 2.14
CA GLY A 536 23.77 -3.42 0.89
C GLY A 536 22.61 -4.38 0.66
N LEU A 537 22.15 -5.05 1.73
CA LEU A 537 21.05 -6.01 1.66
C LEU A 537 19.78 -5.35 1.13
N LYS A 538 19.27 -5.86 0.05
CA LYS A 538 18.03 -5.45 -0.59
C LYS A 538 17.21 -6.67 -0.98
N SER A 539 15.93 -6.49 -1.17
CA SER A 539 15.06 -7.51 -1.77
C SER A 539 15.38 -7.66 -3.25
N THR A 540 15.55 -8.89 -3.68
CA THR A 540 15.70 -9.22 -5.10
C THR A 540 14.34 -9.53 -5.70
N ARG A 541 14.00 -8.92 -6.84
CA ARG A 541 12.76 -9.14 -7.56
C ARG A 541 13.02 -9.99 -8.80
N TYR A 542 12.45 -11.20 -8.79
CA TYR A 542 12.55 -12.15 -9.89
C TYR A 542 11.25 -12.20 -10.67
N ARG A 543 11.36 -12.41 -11.98
CA ARG A 543 10.24 -12.93 -12.76
C ARG A 543 10.27 -14.45 -12.67
N PHE A 544 9.52 -14.98 -11.74
CA PHE A 544 9.44 -16.42 -11.52
C PHE A 544 8.67 -17.14 -12.64
N ASN A 545 9.08 -18.38 -12.91
CA ASN A 545 8.33 -19.29 -13.78
C ASN A 545 7.47 -20.21 -12.92
N TYR A 546 6.19 -19.88 -12.78
CA TYR A 546 5.18 -20.69 -12.11
C TYR A 546 4.48 -21.69 -13.07
N GLY A 547 4.98 -21.85 -14.29
CA GLY A 547 4.41 -22.64 -15.37
C GLY A 547 4.04 -21.79 -16.59
N PRO A 548 3.89 -22.44 -17.78
CA PRO A 548 3.85 -21.74 -19.06
C PRO A 548 2.69 -20.77 -19.22
N ASN A 549 1.57 -20.99 -18.54
CA ASN A 549 0.35 -20.19 -18.68
C ASN A 549 0.03 -19.33 -17.44
N PHE A 550 0.88 -19.32 -16.43
CA PHE A 550 0.58 -18.64 -15.15
C PHE A 550 0.20 -17.16 -15.33
N TYR A 551 1.00 -16.41 -16.07
CA TYR A 551 0.76 -14.97 -16.26
C TYR A 551 -0.52 -14.65 -17.06
N ALA A 552 -1.07 -15.61 -17.78
CA ALA A 552 -2.33 -15.48 -18.50
C ALA A 552 -3.54 -15.98 -17.70
N THR A 553 -3.36 -16.98 -16.85
CA THR A 553 -4.46 -17.71 -16.21
C THR A 553 -4.50 -17.60 -14.68
N GLY A 554 -3.42 -17.17 -14.03
CA GLY A 554 -3.27 -17.21 -12.57
C GLY A 554 -3.19 -18.63 -12.00
N ILE A 555 -2.93 -19.65 -12.82
CA ILE A 555 -2.88 -21.05 -12.39
C ILE A 555 -1.44 -21.53 -12.42
N MET A 556 -0.89 -21.82 -11.23
CA MET A 556 0.44 -22.41 -11.08
C MET A 556 0.43 -23.87 -11.47
N THR A 557 1.41 -24.31 -12.23
CA THR A 557 1.66 -25.71 -12.55
C THR A 557 3.07 -26.15 -12.14
N THR A 558 3.91 -25.20 -11.74
CA THR A 558 5.28 -25.44 -11.27
C THR A 558 5.46 -24.75 -9.93
N TYR A 559 5.70 -25.57 -8.88
CA TYR A 559 6.02 -25.07 -7.55
C TYR A 559 7.03 -26.00 -6.85
N PRO A 560 8.07 -25.50 -6.19
CA PRO A 560 8.48 -24.09 -6.17
C PRO A 560 8.75 -23.57 -7.59
N PRO A 561 8.57 -22.25 -7.83
CA PRO A 561 8.77 -21.66 -9.16
C PRO A 561 10.22 -21.77 -9.58
N VAL A 562 10.47 -21.83 -10.87
CA VAL A 562 11.82 -21.89 -11.44
C VAL A 562 12.24 -20.49 -11.88
N VAL A 563 13.41 -20.07 -11.44
CA VAL A 563 14.14 -18.92 -12.01
C VAL A 563 15.19 -19.50 -12.91
N SER A 564 15.04 -19.44 -14.21
CA SER A 564 15.95 -20.01 -15.19
C SER A 564 17.15 -20.78 -14.60
N SER A 565 17.07 -22.05 -14.54
CA SER A 565 17.92 -23.16 -14.12
C SER A 565 19.32 -22.84 -13.57
N PRO A 566 19.68 -23.33 -12.41
CA PRO A 566 18.83 -23.73 -11.29
C PRO A 566 18.43 -22.54 -10.43
N MET A 567 17.29 -22.63 -9.79
CA MET A 567 16.59 -21.52 -9.10
C MET A 567 17.45 -20.76 -8.08
N PHE A 568 18.41 -21.41 -7.44
CA PHE A 568 19.25 -20.80 -6.41
C PHE A 568 20.76 -20.86 -6.70
N ASP A 569 21.21 -21.53 -7.77
CA ASP A 569 22.64 -21.71 -8.02
C ASP A 569 23.29 -20.49 -8.71
N ASN A 570 22.51 -19.58 -9.28
CA ASN A 570 23.04 -18.39 -9.91
C ASN A 570 22.06 -17.23 -9.93
N LEU A 571 21.66 -16.75 -8.76
CA LEU A 571 20.77 -15.60 -8.59
C LEU A 571 21.30 -14.33 -9.30
N ALA A 572 22.60 -14.24 -9.52
CA ALA A 572 23.22 -13.10 -10.20
C ALA A 572 22.87 -13.01 -11.69
N ASN A 573 22.42 -14.09 -12.33
CA ASN A 573 22.17 -14.17 -13.77
C ASN A 573 20.72 -14.57 -14.13
N GLY A 574 19.81 -14.66 -13.14
CA GLY A 574 18.39 -14.91 -13.39
C GLY A 574 17.65 -13.67 -13.96
N PRO A 575 16.39 -13.81 -14.40
CA PRO A 575 15.56 -12.71 -14.85
C PRO A 575 15.16 -11.84 -13.65
N ILE A 576 15.96 -10.81 -13.38
CA ILE A 576 15.92 -9.95 -12.20
C ILE A 576 15.50 -8.55 -12.59
N TYR A 577 14.59 -7.98 -11.80
CA TYR A 577 14.32 -6.56 -11.81
C TYR A 577 15.26 -5.85 -10.80
N PRO A 578 15.95 -4.78 -11.20
CA PRO A 578 16.90 -4.09 -10.34
C PRO A 578 16.18 -3.38 -9.19
N SER A 579 16.81 -3.40 -8.01
CA SER A 579 16.41 -2.57 -6.88
C SER A 579 17.48 -1.52 -6.65
N LEU A 580 17.17 -0.26 -6.97
CA LEU A 580 18.03 0.89 -6.72
C LEU A 580 17.57 1.58 -5.43
N VAL A 581 18.49 2.29 -4.77
CA VAL A 581 18.26 2.90 -3.47
C VAL A 581 18.58 4.39 -3.47
N PRO A 582 18.00 5.19 -2.56
CA PRO A 582 18.35 6.58 -2.42
C PRO A 582 19.79 6.75 -1.91
N LYS A 583 20.53 7.69 -2.53
CA LYS A 583 21.88 8.06 -2.10
C LYS A 583 21.84 8.89 -0.82
N THR A 584 22.85 8.71 0.04
CA THR A 584 22.98 9.46 1.29
C THR A 584 24.06 10.55 1.21
N ASP A 585 23.97 11.53 2.12
CA ASP A 585 24.98 12.55 2.36
C ASP A 585 26.12 12.02 3.29
N VAL A 586 27.05 12.88 3.62
CA VAL A 586 28.20 12.56 4.50
C VAL A 586 27.79 12.14 5.91
N ASP A 587 26.56 12.43 6.32
CA ASP A 587 26.00 12.03 7.61
C ASP A 587 25.24 10.70 7.54
N GLY A 588 25.11 10.12 6.35
CA GLY A 588 24.34 8.90 6.10
C GLY A 588 22.83 9.14 6.00
N ASN A 589 22.38 10.39 5.86
CA ASN A 589 20.99 10.74 5.62
C ASN A 589 20.72 10.92 4.13
N GLU A 590 19.53 10.50 3.67
CA GLU A 590 19.20 10.57 2.25
C GLU A 590 19.09 12.02 1.75
N ILE A 591 19.58 12.27 0.53
CA ILE A 591 19.65 13.61 -0.07
C ILE A 591 18.41 13.94 -0.90
N ALA A 592 17.69 12.94 -1.39
CA ALA A 592 16.48 13.08 -2.22
C ALA A 592 15.20 12.85 -1.40
N GLY A 593 14.06 13.26 -1.96
CA GLY A 593 12.75 13.10 -1.34
C GLY A 593 12.39 14.25 -0.38
N ILE A 594 11.30 14.07 0.37
CA ILE A 594 10.85 15.00 1.40
C ILE A 594 11.70 14.77 2.64
N ARG A 595 12.62 15.68 2.91
CA ARG A 595 13.47 15.65 4.10
C ARG A 595 12.73 16.29 5.25
N LEU A 596 12.39 15.49 6.29
CA LEU A 596 11.78 15.98 7.52
C LEU A 596 12.70 16.95 8.26
N PRO A 597 12.22 17.79 9.20
CA PRO A 597 13.08 18.69 9.98
C PRO A 597 14.25 17.95 10.63
N ASP A 598 14.03 16.73 11.11
CA ASP A 598 15.05 15.83 11.69
C ASP A 598 16.19 15.50 10.72
N VAL A 599 15.88 15.40 9.42
CA VAL A 599 16.86 15.09 8.37
C VAL A 599 17.50 16.37 7.83
N ARG A 600 16.80 17.52 7.89
CA ARG A 600 17.34 18.83 7.49
C ARG A 600 18.29 19.40 8.54
N VAL A 601 18.01 19.15 9.83
CA VAL A 601 18.80 19.60 10.99
C VAL A 601 19.15 18.38 11.86
N PRO A 602 20.05 17.50 11.37
CA PRO A 602 20.21 16.19 11.97
C PRO A 602 21.06 16.22 13.24
N ILE A 603 20.66 15.42 14.22
CA ILE A 603 21.44 15.05 15.40
C ILE A 603 21.77 13.54 15.39
N ARG A 604 21.36 12.84 14.33
CA ARG A 604 21.54 11.41 14.11
C ARG A 604 21.63 11.12 12.61
N THR A 605 22.22 9.97 12.26
CA THR A 605 21.94 9.31 10.99
C THR A 605 20.63 8.56 11.13
N TYR A 606 19.76 8.65 10.14
CA TYR A 606 18.54 7.90 10.02
C TYR A 606 18.57 7.05 8.74
N SER A 607 18.09 5.82 8.82
CA SER A 607 17.92 5.00 7.61
C SER A 607 16.60 4.25 7.61
N GLY A 608 16.06 3.97 6.42
CA GLY A 608 14.87 3.17 6.23
C GLY A 608 15.10 1.68 6.39
N TRP A 609 16.34 1.25 6.57
CA TRP A 609 16.76 -0.14 6.73
C TRP A 609 17.44 -0.36 8.08
N SER A 610 17.42 -1.59 8.56
CA SER A 610 18.18 -2.05 9.72
C SER A 610 18.52 -3.53 9.56
N LEU A 611 19.54 -4.00 10.26
CA LEU A 611 19.97 -5.39 10.26
C LEU A 611 19.65 -6.05 11.60
N ARG A 612 19.36 -7.34 11.58
CA ARG A 612 19.15 -8.16 12.79
C ARG A 612 20.44 -8.38 13.55
N SER A 613 20.29 -8.64 14.83
CA SER A 613 21.36 -9.02 15.75
C SER A 613 21.30 -10.51 16.12
N GLY A 614 22.30 -10.98 16.89
CA GLY A 614 22.34 -12.36 17.39
C GLY A 614 22.58 -13.38 16.29
N VAL A 615 21.90 -14.52 16.37
CA VAL A 615 22.07 -15.65 15.43
C VAL A 615 21.58 -15.34 14.02
N TRP A 616 20.71 -14.34 13.87
CA TRP A 616 20.20 -13.85 12.57
C TRP A 616 20.92 -12.58 12.09
N ALA A 617 22.14 -12.34 12.61
CA ALA A 617 22.88 -11.12 12.29
C ALA A 617 23.04 -10.93 10.78
N ASN A 618 22.90 -9.67 10.34
CA ASN A 618 22.99 -9.22 8.96
C ASN A 618 21.79 -9.53 8.05
N ASP A 619 20.82 -10.33 8.50
CA ASP A 619 19.49 -10.36 7.84
C ASP A 619 18.74 -9.05 8.04
N GLY A 620 17.78 -8.75 7.19
CA GLY A 620 16.94 -7.57 7.29
C GLY A 620 16.12 -7.55 8.58
N CYS A 621 16.16 -6.44 9.32
CA CYS A 621 15.36 -6.26 10.53
C CYS A 621 13.98 -5.69 10.19
N GLU A 622 13.24 -6.40 9.36
CA GLU A 622 11.84 -6.14 9.02
C GLU A 622 11.58 -4.79 8.36
N GLY A 623 10.44 -4.17 8.68
CA GLY A 623 10.10 -2.82 8.27
C GLY A 623 10.72 -1.76 9.19
N SER A 624 11.68 -2.14 10.04
CA SER A 624 12.36 -1.23 10.94
C SER A 624 13.48 -0.49 10.20
N GLY A 625 13.59 0.79 10.49
CA GLY A 625 14.77 1.58 10.22
C GLY A 625 15.65 1.65 11.46
N GLN A 626 16.78 2.30 11.32
CA GLN A 626 17.69 2.54 12.44
C GLN A 626 18.03 4.01 12.60
N SER A 627 18.47 4.38 13.80
CA SER A 627 19.06 5.68 14.06
C SER A 627 20.36 5.54 14.85
N VAL A 628 21.36 6.33 14.44
CA VAL A 628 22.72 6.32 15.05
C VAL A 628 23.05 7.75 15.45
N ALA A 629 23.05 8.02 16.76
CA ALA A 629 23.35 9.34 17.28
C ALA A 629 24.72 9.87 16.79
N PHE A 630 24.80 11.17 16.55
CA PHE A 630 26.12 11.80 16.37
C PHE A 630 26.85 11.85 17.71
N PRO A 631 28.19 11.85 17.72
CA PRO A 631 28.94 12.17 18.93
C PRO A 631 28.49 13.50 19.51
N ALA A 632 28.30 13.58 20.84
CA ALA A 632 27.85 14.81 21.47
C ALA A 632 28.87 15.94 21.28
N THR A 633 30.17 15.66 21.52
CA THR A 633 31.26 16.64 21.45
C THR A 633 32.32 16.25 20.41
N LYS A 634 33.12 17.24 19.99
CA LYS A 634 34.27 17.02 19.12
C LYS A 634 35.28 16.03 19.75
N ALA A 635 35.45 16.07 21.04
CA ALA A 635 36.33 15.12 21.75
C ALA A 635 35.82 13.68 21.62
N ASN A 636 34.50 13.45 21.80
CA ASN A 636 33.87 12.13 21.60
C ASN A 636 34.03 11.66 20.16
N ARG A 637 33.84 12.54 19.18
CA ARG A 637 33.99 12.23 17.75
C ARG A 637 35.43 11.76 17.44
N VAL A 638 36.42 12.51 17.88
CA VAL A 638 37.82 12.17 17.64
C VAL A 638 38.18 10.84 18.32
N ALA A 639 37.73 10.64 19.56
CA ALA A 639 38.01 9.40 20.31
C ALA A 639 37.37 8.15 19.67
N SER A 640 36.16 8.28 19.08
CA SER A 640 35.47 7.17 18.40
C SER A 640 35.93 6.95 16.95
N GLY A 641 36.61 7.90 16.33
CA GLY A 641 36.93 7.86 14.90
C GLY A 641 35.71 8.07 14.01
N ASP A 642 34.61 8.67 14.52
CA ASP A 642 33.41 8.91 13.74
C ASP A 642 33.67 9.97 12.66
N PRO A 643 33.39 9.70 11.37
CA PRO A 643 33.61 10.66 10.30
C PRO A 643 32.61 11.83 10.32
N ARG A 644 31.45 11.67 10.98
CA ARG A 644 30.39 12.67 11.04
C ARG A 644 30.74 13.74 12.07
N LEU A 645 30.42 15.01 11.79
CA LEU A 645 30.60 16.07 12.77
C LEU A 645 29.73 15.81 14.03
N SER A 646 30.25 16.16 15.21
CA SER A 646 29.51 16.10 16.46
C SER A 646 28.37 17.13 16.51
N VAL A 647 27.47 16.93 17.45
CA VAL A 647 26.36 17.90 17.71
C VAL A 647 26.91 19.29 18.06
N GLU A 648 27.92 19.33 18.94
CA GLU A 648 28.64 20.58 19.34
C GLU A 648 29.26 21.30 18.13
N GLU A 649 29.90 20.57 17.21
CA GLU A 649 30.51 21.18 16.01
C GLU A 649 29.48 21.71 15.03
N ARG A 650 28.25 21.16 15.02
CA ARG A 650 27.14 21.58 14.12
C ARG A 650 26.33 22.74 14.68
N TYR A 651 26.12 22.71 15.97
CA TYR A 651 25.26 23.63 16.72
C TYR A 651 26.02 24.14 17.93
N PRO A 652 26.90 25.14 17.74
CA PRO A 652 27.73 25.68 18.83
C PRO A 652 26.91 26.28 19.97
N THR A 653 25.73 26.84 19.68
CA THR A 653 24.81 27.42 20.66
C THR A 653 23.41 26.83 20.53
N PHE A 654 22.57 27.01 21.56
CA PHE A 654 21.14 26.69 21.47
C PHE A 654 20.45 27.47 20.35
N LEU A 655 20.76 28.75 20.20
CA LEU A 655 20.15 29.61 19.18
C LEU A 655 20.51 29.15 17.76
N ASP A 656 21.75 28.68 17.52
CA ASP A 656 22.12 28.10 16.23
C ASP A 656 21.22 26.91 15.87
N TYR A 657 20.96 26.04 16.84
CA TYR A 657 20.07 24.89 16.64
C TYR A 657 18.61 25.33 16.43
N TYR A 658 18.12 26.19 17.32
CA TYR A 658 16.74 26.70 17.31
C TYR A 658 16.39 27.33 15.95
N PHE A 659 17.21 28.30 15.49
CA PHE A 659 16.92 28.98 14.21
C PHE A 659 17.01 28.06 13.02
N LYS A 660 17.92 27.08 12.99
CA LYS A 660 17.97 26.07 11.93
C LYS A 660 16.71 25.18 11.92
N VAL A 661 16.25 24.74 13.11
CA VAL A 661 15.00 23.97 13.24
C VAL A 661 13.79 24.79 12.81
N ALA A 662 13.67 26.04 13.29
CA ALA A 662 12.60 26.95 12.92
C ALA A 662 12.55 27.16 11.39
N LYS A 663 13.73 27.40 10.78
CA LYS A 663 13.82 27.52 9.31
C LYS A 663 13.38 26.25 8.61
N ALA A 664 13.84 25.07 9.03
CA ALA A 664 13.49 23.80 8.40
C ALA A 664 11.99 23.52 8.45
N ILE A 665 11.33 23.86 9.56
CA ILE A 665 9.87 23.72 9.71
C ILE A 665 9.14 24.71 8.80
N ASN A 666 9.54 25.99 8.82
CA ASN A 666 8.93 27.02 7.98
C ASN A 666 9.10 26.72 6.49
N ASP A 667 10.27 26.21 6.06
CA ASP A 667 10.50 25.78 4.69
C ASP A 667 9.52 24.65 4.30
N MET A 668 9.31 23.64 5.17
CA MET A 668 8.34 22.56 4.88
C MET A 668 6.89 23.06 4.78
N VAL A 669 6.51 24.05 5.57
CA VAL A 669 5.18 24.68 5.47
C VAL A 669 5.06 25.44 4.15
N ALA A 670 6.08 26.23 3.77
CA ALA A 670 6.11 26.96 2.51
C ALA A 670 6.12 26.03 1.28
N GLU A 671 6.83 24.91 1.36
CA GLU A 671 6.88 23.84 0.35
C GLU A 671 5.58 23.01 0.28
N ARG A 672 4.64 23.20 1.21
CA ARG A 672 3.37 22.48 1.34
C ARG A 672 3.53 21.01 1.74
N PHE A 673 4.59 20.66 2.48
CA PHE A 673 4.84 19.33 3.05
C PHE A 673 4.58 19.24 4.55
N MET A 674 4.16 20.34 5.17
CA MET A 674 3.70 20.39 6.56
C MET A 674 2.56 21.40 6.67
N LEU A 675 1.53 21.07 7.44
CA LEU A 675 0.46 22.02 7.74
C LEU A 675 0.92 22.97 8.87
N PRO A 676 0.48 24.25 8.85
CA PRO A 676 0.84 25.21 9.92
C PRO A 676 0.49 24.70 11.32
N GLU A 677 -0.62 23.97 11.47
CA GLU A 677 -1.04 23.41 12.75
C GLU A 677 -0.13 22.28 13.28
N ASP A 678 0.73 21.70 12.44
CA ASP A 678 1.71 20.68 12.84
C ASP A 678 3.07 21.29 13.25
N ALA A 679 3.33 22.55 12.90
CA ALA A 679 4.62 23.19 13.09
C ALA A 679 5.05 23.28 14.56
N GLY A 680 4.13 23.64 15.46
CA GLY A 680 4.41 23.75 16.89
C GLY A 680 4.80 22.41 17.54
N ALA A 681 4.09 21.35 17.19
CA ALA A 681 4.43 20.01 17.68
C ALA A 681 5.78 19.51 17.13
N ALA A 682 6.10 19.83 15.86
CA ALA A 682 7.39 19.51 15.26
C ALA A 682 8.53 20.27 15.96
N MET A 683 8.35 21.57 16.26
CA MET A 683 9.32 22.38 16.99
C MET A 683 9.61 21.76 18.36
N ASN A 684 8.58 21.51 19.17
CA ASN A 684 8.74 20.95 20.52
C ASN A 684 9.46 19.60 20.48
N ARG A 685 9.12 18.74 19.53
CA ARG A 685 9.77 17.44 19.37
C ARG A 685 11.25 17.59 19.04
N MET A 686 11.60 18.48 18.11
CA MET A 686 12.98 18.71 17.69
C MET A 686 13.83 19.30 18.83
N LEU A 687 13.32 20.29 19.56
CA LEU A 687 14.03 20.90 20.70
C LEU A 687 14.28 19.88 21.82
N ASN A 688 13.27 19.06 22.16
CA ASN A 688 13.41 17.99 23.15
C ASN A 688 14.47 16.95 22.71
N ALA A 689 14.48 16.58 21.42
CA ALA A 689 15.50 15.68 20.88
C ALA A 689 16.91 16.30 20.92
N GLY A 690 17.03 17.59 20.65
CA GLY A 690 18.28 18.35 20.76
C GLY A 690 18.82 18.35 22.20
N PHE A 691 18.00 18.72 23.17
CA PHE A 691 18.36 18.71 24.60
C PHE A 691 18.78 17.33 25.09
N ALA A 692 18.12 16.28 24.62
CA ALA A 692 18.45 14.89 24.96
C ALA A 692 19.86 14.46 24.52
N THR A 693 20.52 15.20 23.62
CA THR A 693 21.93 14.94 23.23
C THR A 693 22.92 15.32 24.34
N GLY A 694 22.53 16.20 25.26
CA GLY A 694 23.39 16.78 26.28
C GLY A 694 24.41 17.82 25.77
N ALA A 695 24.51 18.01 24.44
CA ALA A 695 25.40 18.99 23.81
C ALA A 695 24.70 20.34 23.57
N ILE A 696 23.39 20.31 23.30
CA ILE A 696 22.59 21.53 23.14
C ILE A 696 22.00 21.90 24.51
N LYS A 697 22.35 23.09 25.03
CA LYS A 697 21.91 23.60 26.33
C LYS A 697 21.43 25.02 26.16
N MET A 698 20.39 25.42 26.89
CA MET A 698 20.00 26.81 27.04
C MET A 698 20.98 27.46 27.99
N GLU A 699 21.67 28.50 27.56
CA GLU A 699 22.46 29.34 28.43
C GLU A 699 21.57 30.43 29.05
N PRO A 700 21.93 31.02 30.23
CA PRO A 700 21.13 32.05 30.86
C PRO A 700 20.85 33.27 29.94
N GLU A 701 21.76 33.55 29.03
CA GLU A 701 21.67 34.65 28.06
C GLU A 701 20.65 34.39 26.94
N ASP A 702 20.30 33.13 26.69
CA ASP A 702 19.31 32.73 25.66
C ASP A 702 17.84 33.01 26.08
N VAL A 703 17.61 33.39 27.32
CA VAL A 703 16.28 33.61 27.91
C VAL A 703 15.82 35.06 27.78
N ASP A 704 16.77 35.99 27.54
CA ASP A 704 16.54 37.42 27.49
C ASP A 704 16.42 38.00 26.07
N GLU A 705 16.56 37.18 25.00
CA GLU A 705 16.28 37.53 23.60
C GLU A 705 14.96 36.86 23.09
#